data_e987dc621be62b7e846f0f362ac66ba2
#
_entry.id   e987dc621be62b7e846f0f362ac66ba2
#
_cell.length_a   1.000
_cell.length_b   1.000
_cell.length_c   1.000
_cell.angle_alpha   90.00
_cell.angle_beta   90.00
_cell.angle_gamma   90.00
#
_symmetry.space_group_name_H-M   'P 1'
#
loop_
_entity.id
_entity.type
_entity.pdbx_description
1 polymer ?
#
loop_
_entity_poly.entity_id
_entity_poly.type
_entity_poly.pdbx_seq_one_letter_code
_entity_poly.pdbx_strand_id
1 'polypeptide(L)'
;AISPQSFLIVNSRGEYIQQNFVSIQEAINEAENGSTVNVPSNTYFERIIVNKTISLVGEDAVTTIIDGGLGGTVVDVVADNVTIVGFTIQNSGWGWDRSGIETQGADNCRIENNILFHTCHNIRLNGSRNCFVAGNKIDHVNQMGYGIRLTESTNCTVSNNFVAQNIGGIVFENSSNCTVVGNNVTRNSDGIRLYSSSSNNRITANIVYNNSYCGMIYPLQYGYPEDNTIFHNSFINNTNPFIIQSGGNIWDDGYPSGGNYWSYYNGTDFFKGPFQNETGRDGIGDTYYAVNYFEADRYPLMNPYGSIRNLDTNLTYLTIQSAIDSSETINGHTLRVGSGVYHENVNVYKSLTLMGENQATTIIDSDEIGTVLSVNADNVSVVGFAIQNSGSLFPTYGDDCGVFINHSTGCKLSDCFVTNNRIGIYLFFSQNNIVERNIVSSNRENGMLLWYSGNNVLRHNEISNNSYNLGVFGGSFSDFNNTIDVGNTVDGKPVQYLIGVENEIFENRTNIGVLYLINCINVTVRNLNLTRNGHGVFCFNVTNSKIENVTALESSYGIYLQDSSGNIVYNNVCLKNWVGICLQDSDYNIVEGNIVGDGEKGISLYEADNNNLEGNTILYSLYGIRLYSSHSNEIFHNNLIENAIQADLIASYSNVWDNGLEGNYWSNGANSDANKDGLGDLPQTIDDYNHDRYPLLSIFKKFRVDYEGRIYNVKIISNSTILSFAYENNSYIIRLTINGPNQTYGFCRICVPHTLMEPEISVLIDDGLTEILYSNYSVYDDGFSRWIYFTYQHSTHEIVIVSEFWPVISLSILIIATFLLAMLRKLK
;
A
#
# COMPACT_ATOMS: atom_id res chain seq x y z
N ALA A 1 -23.04 16.18 -59.95
CA ALA A 1 -24.08 15.15 -60.03
C ALA A 1 -23.56 13.95 -59.20
N ILE A 2 -24.32 13.54 -58.21
CA ILE A 2 -24.06 12.35 -57.44
C ILE A 2 -24.33 11.15 -58.35
N SER A 3 -23.44 10.18 -58.44
CA SER A 3 -23.74 8.94 -59.19
C SER A 3 -24.82 8.15 -58.44
N PRO A 4 -25.77 7.52 -59.16
CA PRO A 4 -26.79 6.70 -58.52
C PRO A 4 -26.16 5.64 -57.62
N GLN A 5 -26.71 5.48 -56.38
CA GLN A 5 -26.25 4.50 -55.40
C GLN A 5 -27.22 3.34 -55.33
N SER A 6 -26.77 2.17 -55.03
CA SER A 6 -27.63 0.97 -54.95
C SER A 6 -28.23 0.84 -53.56
N PHE A 7 -29.52 1.18 -53.46
CA PHE A 7 -30.33 1.02 -52.24
C PHE A 7 -30.98 -0.37 -52.20
N LEU A 8 -31.16 -0.88 -50.99
CA LEU A 8 -31.89 -2.12 -50.78
C LEU A 8 -33.21 -1.79 -50.04
N ILE A 9 -34.31 -1.92 -50.71
CA ILE A 9 -35.63 -1.77 -50.10
C ILE A 9 -36.17 -3.16 -49.77
N VAL A 10 -36.54 -3.38 -48.51
CA VAL A 10 -37.30 -4.57 -48.10
C VAL A 10 -38.73 -4.16 -47.88
N ASN A 11 -39.64 -4.62 -48.77
CA ASN A 11 -41.03 -4.22 -48.69
C ASN A 11 -41.75 -4.87 -47.48
N SER A 12 -43.01 -4.48 -47.27
CA SER A 12 -43.83 -4.97 -46.15
C SER A 12 -44.12 -6.49 -46.21
N ARG A 13 -43.84 -7.17 -47.32
CA ARG A 13 -43.94 -8.62 -47.49
C ARG A 13 -42.60 -9.36 -47.26
N GLY A 14 -41.52 -8.62 -46.99
CA GLY A 14 -40.18 -9.17 -46.84
C GLY A 14 -39.42 -9.42 -48.14
N GLU A 15 -39.93 -8.88 -49.28
CA GLU A 15 -39.24 -9.01 -50.57
C GLU A 15 -38.14 -7.98 -50.72
N TYR A 16 -36.96 -8.41 -51.21
CA TYR A 16 -35.76 -7.59 -51.38
C TYR A 16 -35.74 -6.94 -52.77
N ILE A 17 -35.82 -5.64 -52.87
CA ILE A 17 -35.79 -4.85 -54.09
C ILE A 17 -34.50 -4.02 -54.09
N GLN A 18 -33.55 -4.38 -54.95
CA GLN A 18 -32.33 -3.61 -55.14
C GLN A 18 -32.52 -2.64 -56.31
N GLN A 19 -32.38 -1.34 -56.02
CA GLN A 19 -32.62 -0.30 -57.03
C GLN A 19 -31.61 0.86 -56.82
N ASN A 20 -31.25 1.49 -57.94
CA ASN A 20 -30.39 2.65 -57.92
C ASN A 20 -31.16 3.94 -57.78
N PHE A 21 -30.83 4.74 -56.75
CA PHE A 21 -31.40 6.06 -56.54
C PHE A 21 -30.32 7.12 -56.50
N VAL A 22 -30.60 8.34 -56.84
CA VAL A 22 -29.71 9.51 -56.77
C VAL A 22 -29.82 10.23 -55.43
N SER A 23 -30.90 9.96 -54.69
CA SER A 23 -31.13 10.58 -53.37
C SER A 23 -31.91 9.64 -52.43
N ILE A 24 -31.79 9.90 -51.09
CA ILE A 24 -32.62 9.21 -50.09
C ILE A 24 -34.10 9.57 -50.28
N GLN A 25 -34.42 10.83 -50.63
CA GLN A 25 -35.79 11.24 -50.84
C GLN A 25 -36.46 10.47 -51.98
N GLU A 26 -35.74 10.19 -53.06
CA GLU A 26 -36.26 9.38 -54.17
C GLU A 26 -36.57 7.94 -53.70
N ALA A 27 -35.70 7.32 -52.93
CA ALA A 27 -35.93 5.99 -52.34
C ALA A 27 -37.15 5.99 -51.39
N ILE A 28 -37.31 7.03 -50.54
CA ILE A 28 -38.52 7.19 -49.70
C ILE A 28 -39.80 7.30 -50.55
N ASN A 29 -39.79 8.05 -51.65
CA ASN A 29 -40.90 8.24 -52.47
C ASN A 29 -41.36 6.93 -53.15
N GLU A 30 -40.44 6.04 -53.50
CA GLU A 30 -40.75 4.74 -54.15
C GLU A 30 -41.14 3.67 -53.12
N ALA A 31 -40.65 3.77 -51.84
CA ALA A 31 -40.95 2.78 -50.81
C ALA A 31 -42.46 2.74 -50.47
N GLU A 32 -42.98 1.55 -50.20
CA GLU A 32 -44.34 1.35 -49.67
C GLU A 32 -44.41 1.56 -48.18
N ASN A 33 -45.54 1.82 -47.57
CA ASN A 33 -45.73 1.82 -46.15
C ASN A 33 -45.35 0.44 -45.55
N GLY A 34 -44.59 0.44 -44.45
CA GLY A 34 -44.09 -0.76 -43.79
C GLY A 34 -42.75 -1.25 -44.36
N SER A 35 -42.16 -0.58 -45.34
CA SER A 35 -40.87 -0.96 -45.93
C SER A 35 -39.68 -0.52 -45.05
N THR A 36 -38.56 -1.25 -45.18
CA THR A 36 -37.26 -0.82 -44.74
C THR A 36 -36.43 -0.34 -45.93
N VAL A 37 -35.95 0.90 -45.88
CA VAL A 37 -35.05 1.50 -46.87
C VAL A 37 -33.66 1.49 -46.31
N ASN A 38 -32.79 0.62 -46.82
CA ASN A 38 -31.37 0.56 -46.43
C ASN A 38 -30.58 1.52 -47.34
N VAL A 39 -29.91 2.48 -46.70
CA VAL A 39 -29.18 3.56 -47.37
C VAL A 39 -27.68 3.23 -47.33
N PRO A 40 -27.02 3.09 -48.47
CA PRO A 40 -25.60 2.76 -48.53
C PRO A 40 -24.72 3.92 -48.01
N SER A 41 -23.51 3.59 -47.56
CA SER A 41 -22.55 4.56 -47.09
C SER A 41 -22.16 5.57 -48.16
N ASN A 42 -22.45 6.83 -47.92
CA ASN A 42 -22.14 8.00 -48.78
C ASN A 42 -22.49 9.31 -48.04
N THR A 43 -22.13 10.44 -48.60
CA THR A 43 -22.61 11.76 -48.17
C THR A 43 -23.72 12.23 -49.11
N TYR A 44 -24.94 12.37 -48.57
CA TYR A 44 -26.15 12.82 -49.27
C TYR A 44 -26.41 14.28 -48.93
N PHE A 45 -26.20 15.18 -49.88
CA PHE A 45 -26.45 16.62 -49.71
C PHE A 45 -27.93 16.92 -50.00
N GLU A 46 -28.78 16.63 -49.04
CA GLU A 46 -30.21 16.77 -49.16
C GLU A 46 -30.89 17.00 -47.81
N ARG A 47 -32.15 17.43 -47.90
CA ARG A 47 -33.10 17.47 -46.79
C ARG A 47 -34.25 16.55 -47.15
N ILE A 48 -34.61 15.66 -46.28
CA ILE A 48 -35.60 14.61 -46.56
C ILE A 48 -36.87 14.82 -45.73
N ILE A 49 -37.99 14.47 -46.31
CA ILE A 49 -39.32 14.41 -45.67
C ILE A 49 -39.76 12.95 -45.66
N VAL A 50 -39.91 12.40 -44.44
CA VAL A 50 -40.38 11.03 -44.25
C VAL A 50 -41.90 11.07 -44.02
N ASN A 51 -42.62 10.93 -45.06
CA ASN A 51 -44.11 11.04 -45.09
C ASN A 51 -44.83 9.68 -45.25
N LYS A 52 -44.08 8.60 -45.00
CA LYS A 52 -44.57 7.23 -45.03
C LYS A 52 -44.10 6.48 -43.78
N THR A 53 -44.89 5.52 -43.32
CA THR A 53 -44.51 4.60 -42.26
C THR A 53 -43.42 3.66 -42.78
N ILE A 54 -42.13 4.01 -42.54
CA ILE A 54 -40.96 3.24 -43.00
C ILE A 54 -39.87 3.19 -41.91
N SER A 55 -38.97 2.20 -42.07
CA SER A 55 -37.70 2.20 -41.39
C SER A 55 -36.59 2.68 -42.33
N LEU A 56 -35.97 3.80 -42.04
CA LEU A 56 -34.81 4.33 -42.76
C LEU A 56 -33.54 3.92 -42.02
N VAL A 57 -32.68 3.11 -42.65
CA VAL A 57 -31.55 2.47 -42.04
C VAL A 57 -30.27 2.80 -42.81
N GLY A 58 -29.36 3.52 -42.21
CA GLY A 58 -28.02 3.76 -42.74
C GLY A 58 -27.14 2.51 -42.58
N GLU A 59 -26.30 2.23 -43.56
CA GLU A 59 -25.37 1.09 -43.54
C GLU A 59 -24.38 1.18 -42.35
N ASP A 60 -23.88 2.36 -42.08
CA ASP A 60 -23.00 2.66 -40.94
C ASP A 60 -23.13 4.12 -40.56
N ALA A 61 -23.32 4.38 -39.26
CA ALA A 61 -23.61 5.72 -38.75
C ALA A 61 -22.47 6.73 -38.99
N VAL A 62 -21.23 6.31 -39.14
CA VAL A 62 -20.05 7.20 -39.36
C VAL A 62 -19.95 7.58 -40.85
N THR A 63 -20.33 6.68 -41.77
CA THR A 63 -20.10 6.80 -43.21
C THR A 63 -21.36 7.07 -44.02
N THR A 64 -22.58 6.90 -43.44
CA THR A 64 -23.85 7.26 -44.09
C THR A 64 -24.29 8.63 -43.57
N ILE A 65 -24.00 9.68 -44.34
CA ILE A 65 -24.15 11.07 -43.92
C ILE A 65 -25.28 11.77 -44.66
N ILE A 66 -26.19 12.42 -43.93
CA ILE A 66 -27.21 13.33 -44.51
C ILE A 66 -26.79 14.76 -44.13
N ASP A 67 -26.43 15.56 -45.14
CA ASP A 67 -25.97 16.93 -44.97
C ASP A 67 -27.05 17.90 -45.49
N GLY A 68 -27.64 18.67 -44.58
CA GLY A 68 -28.74 19.59 -44.90
C GLY A 68 -28.33 20.88 -45.59
N GLY A 69 -27.00 21.13 -45.81
CA GLY A 69 -26.51 22.27 -46.55
C GLY A 69 -26.92 23.62 -45.97
N LEU A 70 -27.17 23.70 -44.66
CA LEU A 70 -27.61 24.89 -43.90
C LEU A 70 -28.98 25.44 -44.36
N GLY A 71 -29.79 24.66 -45.06
CA GLY A 71 -31.03 25.11 -45.69
C GLY A 71 -32.32 25.01 -44.86
N GLY A 72 -32.32 24.24 -43.73
CA GLY A 72 -33.54 24.00 -42.92
C GLY A 72 -33.40 22.76 -42.04
N THR A 73 -34.51 22.14 -41.64
CA THR A 73 -34.50 20.83 -40.98
C THR A 73 -33.95 19.78 -41.94
N VAL A 74 -33.10 18.88 -41.47
CA VAL A 74 -32.41 17.90 -42.34
C VAL A 74 -33.31 16.67 -42.57
N VAL A 75 -33.91 16.13 -41.54
CA VAL A 75 -34.82 14.99 -41.58
C VAL A 75 -36.13 15.39 -40.92
N ASP A 76 -37.17 15.55 -41.69
CA ASP A 76 -38.50 15.96 -41.28
C ASP A 76 -39.46 14.76 -41.33
N VAL A 77 -39.92 14.33 -40.15
CA VAL A 77 -40.76 13.12 -40.00
C VAL A 77 -42.20 13.55 -39.75
N VAL A 78 -43.06 13.29 -40.71
CA VAL A 78 -44.49 13.67 -40.69
C VAL A 78 -45.44 12.47 -40.69
N ALA A 79 -44.91 11.26 -40.77
CA ALA A 79 -45.68 10.01 -40.69
C ALA A 79 -45.43 9.28 -39.36
N ASP A 80 -46.44 8.56 -38.88
CA ASP A 80 -46.35 7.73 -37.71
C ASP A 80 -45.52 6.45 -37.94
N ASN A 81 -45.03 5.84 -36.83
CA ASN A 81 -44.31 4.57 -36.84
C ASN A 81 -43.07 4.57 -37.75
N VAL A 82 -42.36 5.70 -37.81
CA VAL A 82 -41.08 5.84 -38.54
C VAL A 82 -39.91 5.47 -37.66
N THR A 83 -38.95 4.74 -38.25
CA THR A 83 -37.63 4.46 -37.59
C THR A 83 -36.52 5.14 -38.38
N ILE A 84 -35.65 5.91 -37.70
CA ILE A 84 -34.43 6.52 -38.25
C ILE A 84 -33.26 5.98 -37.47
N VAL A 85 -32.38 5.24 -38.12
CA VAL A 85 -31.25 4.57 -37.43
C VAL A 85 -29.98 4.51 -38.29
N GLY A 86 -28.82 4.73 -37.67
CA GLY A 86 -27.52 4.48 -38.31
C GLY A 86 -27.06 5.60 -39.26
N PHE A 87 -27.33 6.86 -38.97
CA PHE A 87 -26.92 8.00 -39.79
C PHE A 87 -26.04 8.99 -39.01
N THR A 88 -25.15 9.67 -39.72
CA THR A 88 -24.67 10.98 -39.37
C THR A 88 -25.57 12.05 -39.99
N ILE A 89 -26.11 12.96 -39.19
CA ILE A 89 -27.01 14.03 -39.61
C ILE A 89 -26.41 15.38 -39.23
N GLN A 90 -26.17 16.24 -40.21
CA GLN A 90 -25.45 17.49 -40.01
C GLN A 90 -25.95 18.66 -40.81
N ASN A 91 -25.49 19.87 -40.45
CA ASN A 91 -25.67 21.11 -41.21
C ASN A 91 -27.14 21.50 -41.44
N SER A 92 -27.97 21.54 -40.36
CA SER A 92 -29.30 22.15 -40.46
C SER A 92 -29.20 23.66 -40.67
N GLY A 93 -30.31 24.27 -41.10
CA GLY A 93 -30.39 25.76 -41.15
C GLY A 93 -30.31 26.40 -39.78
N TRP A 94 -30.00 27.70 -39.75
CA TRP A 94 -29.96 28.52 -38.54
C TRP A 94 -31.38 29.07 -38.26
N GLY A 95 -31.94 28.76 -37.10
CA GLY A 95 -33.22 29.22 -36.60
C GLY A 95 -33.82 28.28 -35.58
N TRP A 96 -34.59 28.85 -34.64
CA TRP A 96 -35.23 28.12 -33.54
C TRP A 96 -36.25 27.05 -33.96
N ASP A 97 -36.60 27.06 -35.27
CA ASP A 97 -37.51 26.10 -35.93
C ASP A 97 -36.76 25.06 -36.78
N ARG A 98 -35.44 24.99 -36.72
CA ARG A 98 -34.59 24.10 -37.53
C ARG A 98 -33.91 23.02 -36.72
N SER A 99 -34.00 21.79 -37.24
CA SER A 99 -33.52 20.60 -36.50
C SER A 99 -32.68 19.68 -37.39
N GLY A 100 -31.87 18.85 -36.75
CA GLY A 100 -31.26 17.69 -37.42
C GLY A 100 -32.34 16.70 -37.78
N ILE A 101 -33.08 16.21 -36.77
CA ILE A 101 -34.31 15.40 -36.97
C ILE A 101 -35.45 16.09 -36.23
N GLU A 102 -36.59 16.22 -36.86
CA GLU A 102 -37.82 16.73 -36.27
C GLU A 102 -39.00 15.82 -36.57
N THR A 103 -39.80 15.48 -35.53
CA THR A 103 -41.09 14.86 -35.70
C THR A 103 -42.17 15.94 -35.62
N GLN A 104 -43.07 16.01 -36.57
CA GLN A 104 -44.16 17.02 -36.63
C GLN A 104 -45.51 16.34 -36.39
N GLY A 105 -45.90 16.14 -35.13
CA GLY A 105 -47.12 15.42 -34.77
C GLY A 105 -47.08 13.92 -35.07
N ALA A 106 -45.92 13.39 -35.41
CA ALA A 106 -45.77 11.98 -35.77
C ALA A 106 -45.62 11.12 -34.49
N ASP A 107 -46.43 10.10 -34.37
CA ASP A 107 -46.50 9.22 -33.19
C ASP A 107 -45.72 7.91 -33.39
N ASN A 108 -45.32 7.25 -32.28
CA ASN A 108 -44.64 5.95 -32.24
C ASN A 108 -43.33 5.89 -33.06
N CYS A 109 -42.64 7.00 -33.23
CA CYS A 109 -41.39 7.07 -33.98
C CYS A 109 -40.21 6.63 -33.15
N ARG A 110 -39.19 6.06 -33.80
CA ARG A 110 -37.92 5.61 -33.20
C ARG A 110 -36.75 6.32 -33.86
N ILE A 111 -35.94 7.00 -33.08
CA ILE A 111 -34.71 7.71 -33.51
C ILE A 111 -33.54 7.12 -32.72
N GLU A 112 -32.76 6.26 -33.37
CA GLU A 112 -31.85 5.41 -32.65
C GLU A 112 -30.45 5.34 -33.29
N ASN A 113 -29.43 5.34 -32.46
CA ASN A 113 -28.03 5.10 -32.84
C ASN A 113 -27.56 6.02 -34.00
N ASN A 114 -27.96 7.28 -34.00
CA ASN A 114 -27.52 8.30 -34.95
C ASN A 114 -26.44 9.18 -34.34
N ILE A 115 -25.63 9.80 -35.18
CA ILE A 115 -24.65 10.83 -34.83
C ILE A 115 -25.17 12.18 -35.33
N LEU A 116 -25.32 13.17 -34.46
CA LEU A 116 -25.82 14.49 -34.82
C LEU A 116 -24.86 15.58 -34.37
N PHE A 117 -24.49 16.47 -35.26
CA PHE A 117 -23.71 17.66 -34.99
C PHE A 117 -23.92 18.80 -35.99
N HIS A 118 -23.54 20.02 -35.64
CA HIS A 118 -23.73 21.24 -36.44
C HIS A 118 -25.19 21.46 -36.86
N THR A 119 -26.13 21.16 -35.96
CA THR A 119 -27.56 21.43 -36.19
C THR A 119 -28.07 22.45 -35.14
N CYS A 120 -29.13 23.19 -35.41
CA CYS A 120 -29.67 24.13 -34.42
C CYS A 120 -30.30 23.39 -33.23
N HIS A 121 -31.28 22.56 -33.47
CA HIS A 121 -31.69 21.51 -32.50
C HIS A 121 -31.30 20.17 -33.10
N ASN A 122 -30.69 19.31 -32.30
CA ASN A 122 -30.25 18.05 -32.90
C ASN A 122 -31.45 17.11 -33.13
N ILE A 123 -32.24 16.79 -32.11
CA ILE A 123 -33.47 16.01 -32.22
C ILE A 123 -34.58 16.80 -31.55
N ARG A 124 -35.70 17.01 -32.28
CA ARG A 124 -36.89 17.66 -31.77
C ARG A 124 -38.12 16.77 -31.98
N LEU A 125 -38.77 16.41 -30.86
CA LEU A 125 -40.12 15.84 -30.88
C LEU A 125 -41.12 17.00 -30.70
N ASN A 126 -42.04 17.19 -31.68
CA ASN A 126 -42.93 18.33 -31.70
C ASN A 126 -44.37 17.85 -31.84
N GLY A 127 -45.15 17.92 -30.79
CA GLY A 127 -46.55 17.43 -30.76
C GLY A 127 -46.67 15.90 -30.86
N SER A 128 -45.65 15.14 -30.52
CA SER A 128 -45.54 13.70 -30.80
C SER A 128 -45.82 12.85 -29.56
N ARG A 129 -46.30 11.62 -29.78
CA ARG A 129 -46.61 10.68 -28.69
C ARG A 129 -45.89 9.34 -28.86
N ASN A 130 -45.61 8.70 -27.73
CA ASN A 130 -45.01 7.36 -27.65
C ASN A 130 -43.73 7.21 -28.50
N CYS A 131 -42.99 8.29 -28.72
CA CYS A 131 -41.72 8.24 -29.45
C CYS A 131 -40.54 7.79 -28.57
N PHE A 132 -39.56 7.17 -29.23
CA PHE A 132 -38.40 6.61 -28.60
C PHE A 132 -37.12 7.21 -29.22
N VAL A 133 -36.28 7.88 -28.38
CA VAL A 133 -35.00 8.47 -28.78
C VAL A 133 -33.90 7.80 -27.97
N ALA A 134 -33.10 6.93 -28.63
CA ALA A 134 -32.14 6.11 -27.87
C ALA A 134 -30.77 5.93 -28.53
N GLY A 135 -29.74 5.84 -27.75
CA GLY A 135 -28.38 5.50 -28.21
C GLY A 135 -27.75 6.54 -29.16
N ASN A 136 -28.33 7.72 -29.30
CA ASN A 136 -27.80 8.74 -30.20
C ASN A 136 -26.61 9.44 -29.58
N LYS A 137 -25.62 9.80 -30.41
CA LYS A 137 -24.47 10.62 -30.04
C LYS A 137 -24.69 12.04 -30.58
N ILE A 138 -24.89 12.96 -29.66
CA ILE A 138 -25.17 14.37 -29.96
C ILE A 138 -24.02 15.20 -29.37
N ASP A 139 -23.22 15.77 -30.27
CA ASP A 139 -22.06 16.59 -29.86
C ASP A 139 -22.04 17.85 -30.73
N HIS A 140 -22.48 18.99 -30.19
CA HIS A 140 -22.67 20.21 -30.94
C HIS A 140 -21.54 21.23 -30.64
N VAL A 141 -20.92 21.76 -31.65
CA VAL A 141 -19.84 22.75 -31.52
C VAL A 141 -20.36 24.21 -31.58
N ASN A 142 -21.64 24.48 -31.92
CA ASN A 142 -22.23 25.81 -32.02
C ASN A 142 -23.22 26.11 -30.88
N GLN A 143 -22.97 27.16 -30.14
CA GLN A 143 -23.60 27.57 -28.88
C GLN A 143 -25.08 28.03 -28.97
N MET A 144 -25.90 27.56 -29.90
CA MET A 144 -27.23 28.14 -30.10
C MET A 144 -28.43 27.18 -30.06
N GLY A 145 -28.26 25.88 -29.74
CA GLY A 145 -29.34 24.93 -29.82
C GLY A 145 -29.46 23.93 -28.67
N TYR A 146 -30.48 23.13 -28.72
CA TYR A 146 -30.73 22.07 -27.75
C TYR A 146 -30.33 20.68 -28.31
N GLY A 147 -29.86 19.79 -27.42
CA GLY A 147 -29.51 18.44 -27.80
C GLY A 147 -30.74 17.63 -28.17
N ILE A 148 -31.63 17.35 -27.22
CA ILE A 148 -32.92 16.68 -27.44
C ILE A 148 -34.01 17.61 -26.88
N ARG A 149 -34.99 17.98 -27.70
CA ARG A 149 -36.09 18.84 -27.30
C ARG A 149 -37.44 18.15 -27.50
N LEU A 150 -38.23 18.10 -26.45
CA LEU A 150 -39.62 17.65 -26.47
C LEU A 150 -40.51 18.89 -26.36
N THR A 151 -41.34 19.14 -27.32
CA THR A 151 -42.33 20.24 -27.34
C THR A 151 -43.74 19.66 -27.48
N GLU A 152 -44.65 19.96 -26.55
CA GLU A 152 -46.03 19.48 -26.58
C GLU A 152 -46.15 17.96 -26.78
N SER A 153 -45.13 17.18 -26.29
CA SER A 153 -45.04 15.75 -26.56
C SER A 153 -45.36 14.93 -25.32
N THR A 154 -45.89 13.74 -25.48
CA THR A 154 -46.34 12.93 -24.33
C THR A 154 -45.95 11.45 -24.51
N ASN A 155 -45.74 10.77 -23.35
CA ASN A 155 -45.40 9.35 -23.28
C ASN A 155 -44.11 8.98 -24.05
N CYS A 156 -43.21 9.92 -24.31
CA CYS A 156 -41.98 9.67 -25.03
C CYS A 156 -40.86 9.17 -24.09
N THR A 157 -39.94 8.36 -24.64
CA THR A 157 -38.78 7.85 -23.93
C THR A 157 -37.50 8.37 -24.55
N VAL A 158 -36.62 8.97 -23.72
CA VAL A 158 -35.28 9.43 -24.09
C VAL A 158 -34.29 8.61 -23.28
N SER A 159 -33.53 7.71 -23.94
CA SER A 159 -32.70 6.77 -23.19
C SER A 159 -31.32 6.53 -23.78
N ASN A 160 -30.31 6.36 -22.89
CA ASN A 160 -28.96 5.97 -23.28
C ASN A 160 -28.32 6.87 -24.36
N ASN A 161 -28.69 8.15 -24.47
CA ASN A 161 -28.08 9.10 -25.38
C ASN A 161 -26.85 9.76 -24.75
N PHE A 162 -25.85 10.05 -25.55
CA PHE A 162 -24.76 10.96 -25.21
C PHE A 162 -25.07 12.36 -25.73
N VAL A 163 -25.19 13.35 -24.85
CA VAL A 163 -25.65 14.71 -25.24
C VAL A 163 -24.68 15.75 -24.69
N ALA A 164 -23.88 16.37 -25.57
CA ALA A 164 -22.83 17.30 -25.15
C ALA A 164 -22.80 18.61 -25.94
N GLN A 165 -22.23 19.65 -25.35
CA GLN A 165 -21.88 20.95 -25.96
C GLN A 165 -23.10 21.73 -26.56
N ASN A 166 -24.23 21.65 -25.92
CA ASN A 166 -25.46 22.37 -26.29
C ASN A 166 -25.80 23.48 -25.27
N ILE A 167 -26.71 24.41 -25.60
CA ILE A 167 -27.27 25.35 -24.60
C ILE A 167 -28.12 24.59 -23.58
N GLY A 168 -28.93 23.65 -24.01
CA GLY A 168 -29.64 22.73 -23.15
C GLY A 168 -29.45 21.30 -23.64
N GLY A 169 -29.07 20.40 -22.76
CA GLY A 169 -28.85 18.99 -23.11
C GLY A 169 -30.18 18.31 -23.50
N ILE A 170 -31.05 18.08 -22.52
CA ILE A 170 -32.38 17.53 -22.72
C ILE A 170 -33.41 18.54 -22.23
N VAL A 171 -34.34 18.96 -23.08
CA VAL A 171 -35.24 20.07 -22.83
C VAL A 171 -36.70 19.67 -23.04
N PHE A 172 -37.54 19.93 -22.06
CA PHE A 172 -39.00 19.74 -22.08
C PHE A 172 -39.69 21.09 -22.16
N GLU A 173 -40.72 21.17 -22.97
CA GLU A 173 -41.60 22.32 -23.09
C GLU A 173 -43.05 21.83 -23.28
N ASN A 174 -43.90 22.07 -22.28
CA ASN A 174 -45.31 21.55 -22.29
C ASN A 174 -45.40 20.03 -22.55
N SER A 175 -44.42 19.26 -22.08
CA SER A 175 -44.35 17.82 -22.36
C SER A 175 -44.45 17.00 -21.07
N SER A 176 -45.25 15.94 -21.10
CA SER A 176 -45.62 15.20 -19.89
C SER A 176 -45.65 13.69 -20.08
N ASN A 177 -45.64 12.97 -18.96
CA ASN A 177 -45.61 11.49 -18.90
C ASN A 177 -44.42 10.86 -19.67
N CYS A 178 -43.35 11.60 -19.86
CA CYS A 178 -42.14 11.14 -20.55
C CYS A 178 -41.13 10.53 -19.56
N THR A 179 -40.29 9.65 -20.09
CA THR A 179 -39.22 9.01 -19.35
C THR A 179 -37.86 9.41 -19.90
N VAL A 180 -36.97 9.93 -19.04
CA VAL A 180 -35.56 10.21 -19.38
C VAL A 180 -34.70 9.30 -18.51
N VAL A 181 -34.00 8.35 -19.13
CA VAL A 181 -33.29 7.30 -18.40
C VAL A 181 -31.92 6.93 -18.99
N GLY A 182 -30.88 6.83 -18.16
CA GLY A 182 -29.59 6.32 -18.60
C GLY A 182 -28.83 7.24 -19.56
N ASN A 183 -29.18 8.51 -19.70
CA ASN A 183 -28.49 9.42 -20.60
C ASN A 183 -27.22 10.01 -19.93
N ASN A 184 -26.22 10.27 -20.77
CA ASN A 184 -25.03 11.04 -20.36
C ASN A 184 -25.15 12.46 -20.94
N VAL A 185 -25.42 13.42 -20.06
CA VAL A 185 -25.70 14.83 -20.40
C VAL A 185 -24.55 15.69 -19.85
N THR A 186 -23.61 16.04 -20.72
CA THR A 186 -22.34 16.59 -20.27
C THR A 186 -21.89 17.81 -21.08
N ARG A 187 -21.15 18.73 -20.38
CA ARG A 187 -20.56 19.93 -21.04
C ARG A 187 -21.58 20.79 -21.83
N ASN A 188 -22.85 20.77 -21.46
CA ASN A 188 -23.82 21.70 -21.93
C ASN A 188 -23.82 22.98 -21.07
N SER A 189 -24.54 24.04 -21.48
CA SER A 189 -24.83 25.13 -20.55
C SER A 189 -25.75 24.61 -19.46
N ASP A 190 -26.94 24.12 -19.81
CA ASP A 190 -27.83 23.42 -18.88
C ASP A 190 -27.87 21.92 -19.18
N GLY A 191 -27.90 21.08 -18.15
CA GLY A 191 -28.02 19.64 -18.34
C GLY A 191 -29.43 19.22 -18.78
N ILE A 192 -30.38 19.19 -17.84
CA ILE A 192 -31.80 18.86 -18.09
C ILE A 192 -32.65 20.08 -17.74
N ARG A 193 -33.57 20.42 -18.61
CA ARG A 193 -34.38 21.65 -18.53
C ARG A 193 -35.87 21.36 -18.69
N LEU A 194 -36.69 21.75 -17.73
CA LEU A 194 -38.13 21.64 -17.80
C LEU A 194 -38.76 23.03 -17.85
N TYR A 195 -39.47 23.30 -18.95
CA TYR A 195 -40.22 24.56 -19.18
C TYR A 195 -41.72 24.34 -19.11
N SER A 196 -42.44 25.41 -18.83
CA SER A 196 -43.89 25.47 -18.88
C SER A 196 -44.52 24.36 -18.01
N SER A 197 -45.65 23.87 -18.33
CA SER A 197 -46.34 22.84 -17.54
C SER A 197 -45.83 21.41 -17.87
N SER A 198 -44.49 21.22 -17.92
CA SER A 198 -43.90 19.89 -18.15
C SER A 198 -43.96 19.05 -16.87
N SER A 199 -44.97 18.22 -16.71
CA SER A 199 -45.33 17.55 -15.47
C SER A 199 -45.49 16.02 -15.67
N ASN A 200 -45.43 15.27 -14.54
CA ASN A 200 -45.53 13.82 -14.52
C ASN A 200 -44.42 13.10 -15.32
N ASN A 201 -43.26 13.71 -15.47
CA ASN A 201 -42.13 13.08 -16.13
C ASN A 201 -41.28 12.29 -15.13
N ARG A 202 -40.69 11.19 -15.59
CA ARG A 202 -39.76 10.35 -14.81
C ARG A 202 -38.34 10.55 -15.32
N ILE A 203 -37.47 11.08 -14.48
CA ILE A 203 -36.06 11.37 -14.80
C ILE A 203 -35.19 10.55 -13.86
N THR A 204 -34.50 9.49 -14.38
CA THR A 204 -33.82 8.52 -13.54
C THR A 204 -32.57 7.95 -14.19
N ALA A 205 -31.59 7.58 -13.38
CA ALA A 205 -30.35 6.93 -13.80
C ALA A 205 -29.54 7.71 -14.86
N ASN A 206 -29.67 9.04 -14.92
CA ASN A 206 -28.92 9.87 -15.84
C ASN A 206 -27.62 10.38 -15.15
N ILE A 207 -26.54 10.50 -15.95
CA ILE A 207 -25.33 11.19 -15.57
C ILE A 207 -25.39 12.62 -16.12
N VAL A 208 -25.48 13.60 -15.23
CA VAL A 208 -25.52 15.02 -15.54
C VAL A 208 -24.23 15.66 -15.05
N TYR A 209 -23.26 15.82 -15.96
CA TYR A 209 -21.88 16.09 -15.59
C TYR A 209 -21.30 17.34 -16.24
N ASN A 210 -20.62 18.18 -15.43
CA ASN A 210 -19.81 19.32 -15.89
C ASN A 210 -20.56 20.27 -16.84
N ASN A 211 -21.84 20.56 -16.54
CA ASN A 211 -22.61 21.56 -17.29
C ASN A 211 -22.29 22.96 -16.74
N SER A 212 -22.05 23.92 -17.65
CA SER A 212 -21.38 25.18 -17.31
C SER A 212 -22.25 26.22 -16.59
N TYR A 213 -23.56 26.08 -16.61
CA TYR A 213 -24.50 26.94 -15.88
C TYR A 213 -25.28 26.16 -14.85
N CYS A 214 -25.93 25.06 -15.20
CA CYS A 214 -26.78 24.31 -14.27
C CYS A 214 -26.90 22.83 -14.64
N GLY A 215 -26.94 21.95 -13.64
CA GLY A 215 -27.30 20.53 -13.85
C GLY A 215 -28.77 20.36 -14.22
N MET A 216 -29.69 20.97 -13.44
CA MET A 216 -31.13 20.93 -13.74
C MET A 216 -31.78 22.30 -13.49
N ILE A 217 -32.69 22.73 -14.37
CA ILE A 217 -33.30 24.06 -14.27
C ILE A 217 -34.80 24.04 -14.54
N TYR A 218 -35.56 24.79 -13.70
CA TYR A 218 -36.97 25.13 -13.87
C TYR A 218 -37.17 26.65 -13.80
N PRO A 219 -37.08 27.38 -14.90
CA PRO A 219 -37.27 28.83 -14.89
C PRO A 219 -38.74 29.23 -14.72
N LEU A 220 -39.06 30.17 -13.84
CA LEU A 220 -40.41 30.67 -13.52
C LEU A 220 -41.20 31.28 -14.69
N GLN A 221 -40.56 31.51 -15.83
CA GLN A 221 -41.08 32.42 -16.85
C GLN A 221 -42.26 31.86 -17.64
N TYR A 222 -42.56 30.54 -17.57
CA TYR A 222 -43.48 29.85 -18.45
C TYR A 222 -44.32 28.73 -17.82
N GLY A 223 -44.70 28.85 -16.52
CA GLY A 223 -45.49 27.81 -15.84
C GLY A 223 -44.69 27.04 -14.79
N TYR A 224 -45.35 26.17 -14.06
CA TYR A 224 -44.80 25.40 -12.97
C TYR A 224 -44.71 23.92 -13.33
N PRO A 225 -43.53 23.35 -13.60
CA PRO A 225 -43.36 21.91 -13.68
C PRO A 225 -43.63 21.27 -12.31
N GLU A 226 -44.60 20.38 -12.24
CA GLU A 226 -45.04 19.70 -11.01
C GLU A 226 -45.16 18.20 -11.24
N ASP A 227 -45.22 17.43 -10.18
CA ASP A 227 -45.42 15.98 -10.20
C ASP A 227 -44.34 15.19 -11.00
N ASN A 228 -43.15 15.78 -11.23
CA ASN A 228 -42.05 15.05 -11.82
C ASN A 228 -41.33 14.22 -10.74
N THR A 229 -40.90 13.00 -11.11
CA THR A 229 -40.12 12.14 -10.22
C THR A 229 -38.68 12.08 -10.72
N ILE A 230 -37.74 12.50 -9.86
CA ILE A 230 -36.32 12.70 -10.20
C ILE A 230 -35.47 11.96 -9.14
N PHE A 231 -34.93 10.79 -9.49
CA PHE A 231 -34.13 9.99 -8.57
C PHE A 231 -33.13 9.09 -9.30
N HIS A 232 -32.16 8.59 -8.57
CA HIS A 232 -31.02 7.79 -9.09
C HIS A 232 -30.20 8.52 -10.16
N ASN A 233 -30.33 9.83 -10.31
CA ASN A 233 -29.47 10.60 -11.20
C ASN A 233 -28.16 10.98 -10.48
N SER A 234 -27.08 11.14 -11.25
CA SER A 234 -25.79 11.60 -10.73
C SER A 234 -25.51 13.02 -11.24
N PHE A 235 -25.67 14.02 -10.36
CA PHE A 235 -25.36 15.41 -10.64
C PHE A 235 -23.94 15.73 -10.21
N ILE A 236 -23.00 15.75 -11.17
CA ILE A 236 -21.56 15.77 -10.88
C ILE A 236 -20.93 17.05 -11.46
N ASN A 237 -20.24 17.81 -10.63
CA ASN A 237 -19.43 18.97 -11.04
C ASN A 237 -20.16 19.97 -11.95
N ASN A 238 -21.47 20.12 -11.84
CA ASN A 238 -22.19 21.19 -12.52
C ASN A 238 -21.94 22.51 -11.78
N THR A 239 -21.86 23.66 -12.47
CA THR A 239 -21.59 24.96 -11.80
C THR A 239 -22.64 25.25 -10.74
N ASN A 240 -23.91 24.99 -11.06
CA ASN A 240 -24.97 24.88 -10.06
C ASN A 240 -25.62 23.51 -10.20
N PRO A 241 -25.81 22.73 -9.16
CA PRO A 241 -26.46 21.42 -9.29
C PRO A 241 -27.88 21.56 -9.81
N PHE A 242 -28.60 22.59 -9.39
CA PHE A 242 -29.95 22.93 -9.86
C PHE A 242 -30.24 24.42 -9.70
N ILE A 243 -31.19 24.93 -10.48
CA ILE A 243 -31.86 26.22 -10.32
C ILE A 243 -33.38 25.96 -10.42
N ILE A 244 -34.03 25.81 -9.26
CA ILE A 244 -35.43 25.40 -9.18
C ILE A 244 -36.22 26.46 -8.42
N GLN A 245 -37.26 26.98 -9.08
CA GLN A 245 -38.09 28.09 -8.58
C GLN A 245 -39.56 27.69 -8.37
N SER A 246 -39.93 26.42 -8.58
CA SER A 246 -41.25 25.84 -8.32
C SER A 246 -41.19 24.68 -7.36
N GLY A 247 -42.33 24.25 -6.82
CA GLY A 247 -42.47 23.11 -5.91
C GLY A 247 -43.40 22.04 -6.51
N GLY A 248 -43.49 20.88 -5.83
CA GLY A 248 -44.40 19.78 -6.23
C GLY A 248 -43.73 18.59 -6.91
N ASN A 249 -42.39 18.57 -6.97
CA ASN A 249 -41.64 17.45 -7.55
C ASN A 249 -41.10 16.52 -6.48
N ILE A 250 -40.88 15.26 -6.81
CA ILE A 250 -40.37 14.20 -5.94
C ILE A 250 -38.92 13.91 -6.32
N TRP A 251 -37.98 14.02 -5.35
CA TRP A 251 -36.56 13.91 -5.58
C TRP A 251 -35.92 12.61 -5.09
N ASP A 252 -36.71 11.68 -4.60
CA ASP A 252 -36.28 10.36 -4.17
C ASP A 252 -37.32 9.30 -4.48
N ASP A 253 -36.95 8.04 -4.49
CA ASP A 253 -37.80 6.85 -4.64
C ASP A 253 -38.13 6.19 -3.29
N GLY A 254 -37.88 6.91 -2.20
CA GLY A 254 -38.08 6.41 -0.83
C GLY A 254 -36.99 5.43 -0.40
N TYR A 255 -37.06 5.04 0.87
CA TYR A 255 -36.14 4.06 1.45
C TYR A 255 -36.61 2.63 1.10
N PRO A 256 -35.75 1.66 0.78
CA PRO A 256 -34.28 1.77 0.67
C PRO A 256 -33.76 2.11 -0.74
N SER A 257 -34.60 2.53 -1.64
CA SER A 257 -34.25 2.81 -3.05
C SER A 257 -33.30 4.01 -3.19
N GLY A 258 -33.52 5.05 -2.40
CA GLY A 258 -32.73 6.27 -2.39
C GLY A 258 -33.15 7.35 -3.37
N GLY A 259 -32.44 8.46 -3.38
CA GLY A 259 -32.67 9.63 -4.21
C GLY A 259 -31.60 9.81 -5.29
N ASN A 260 -30.96 10.96 -5.35
CA ASN A 260 -29.93 11.28 -6.35
C ASN A 260 -28.55 11.40 -5.71
N TYR A 261 -27.52 11.22 -6.47
CA TYR A 261 -26.17 11.58 -6.11
C TYR A 261 -25.88 13.05 -6.46
N TRP A 262 -25.37 13.78 -5.50
CA TRP A 262 -25.02 15.20 -5.63
C TRP A 262 -23.56 15.39 -5.28
N SER A 263 -22.70 15.76 -6.21
CA SER A 263 -21.26 15.96 -5.93
C SER A 263 -20.97 17.08 -4.90
N TYR A 264 -21.93 17.91 -4.57
CA TYR A 264 -21.87 18.95 -3.55
C TYR A 264 -22.48 18.52 -2.20
N TYR A 265 -23.04 17.32 -2.10
CA TYR A 265 -23.53 16.79 -0.82
C TYR A 265 -22.34 16.43 0.06
N ASN A 266 -22.33 16.95 1.28
CA ASN A 266 -21.28 16.74 2.27
C ASN A 266 -21.81 16.11 3.57
N GLY A 267 -22.95 15.43 3.52
CA GLY A 267 -23.49 14.66 4.61
C GLY A 267 -22.68 13.40 4.91
N THR A 268 -23.00 12.77 6.03
CA THR A 268 -22.42 11.51 6.49
C THR A 268 -23.37 10.35 6.24
N ASP A 269 -22.86 9.12 6.35
CA ASP A 269 -23.61 7.87 6.32
C ASP A 269 -23.13 7.00 7.50
N PHE A 270 -23.62 7.30 8.69
CA PHE A 270 -23.37 6.52 9.92
C PHE A 270 -24.62 5.75 10.37
N PHE A 271 -25.77 6.13 9.87
CA PHE A 271 -27.05 5.54 10.19
C PHE A 271 -27.70 4.91 8.96
N LYS A 272 -28.72 4.09 9.19
CA LYS A 272 -29.53 3.41 8.19
C LYS A 272 -31.00 3.43 8.59
N GLY A 273 -31.84 2.92 7.70
CA GLY A 273 -33.28 2.80 7.93
C GLY A 273 -34.07 4.00 7.40
N PRO A 274 -35.41 3.89 7.34
CA PRO A 274 -36.25 4.93 6.74
C PRO A 274 -36.21 6.29 7.45
N PHE A 275 -35.68 6.33 8.69
CA PHE A 275 -35.50 7.56 9.47
C PHE A 275 -34.02 7.93 9.65
N GLN A 276 -33.09 7.18 9.04
CA GLN A 276 -31.63 7.36 9.16
C GLN A 276 -31.21 7.54 10.64
N ASN A 277 -31.60 6.61 11.52
CA ASN A 277 -31.37 6.68 12.94
C ASN A 277 -30.98 5.34 13.60
N GLU A 278 -30.84 4.28 12.84
CA GLU A 278 -30.29 3.00 13.24
C GLU A 278 -28.80 2.96 12.92
N THR A 279 -27.95 2.53 13.82
CA THR A 279 -26.49 2.45 13.58
C THR A 279 -26.19 1.51 12.42
N GLY A 280 -25.43 1.97 11.44
CA GLY A 280 -25.00 1.20 10.27
C GLY A 280 -25.09 2.04 9.00
N ARG A 281 -24.30 1.71 8.00
CA ARG A 281 -24.24 2.40 6.71
C ARG A 281 -25.08 1.69 5.67
N ASP A 282 -25.78 2.44 4.81
CA ASP A 282 -26.63 1.89 3.74
C ASP A 282 -26.44 2.58 2.38
N GLY A 283 -25.44 3.46 2.26
CA GLY A 283 -25.11 4.19 1.04
C GLY A 283 -26.01 5.39 0.79
N ILE A 284 -26.85 5.73 1.77
CA ILE A 284 -27.75 6.89 1.78
C ILE A 284 -27.28 7.87 2.86
N GLY A 285 -27.25 9.15 2.55
CA GLY A 285 -26.83 10.16 3.49
C GLY A 285 -27.81 10.35 4.67
N ASP A 286 -27.28 10.50 5.90
CA ASP A 286 -28.04 10.68 7.14
C ASP A 286 -28.93 11.93 7.17
N THR A 287 -28.68 12.88 6.27
CA THR A 287 -29.40 14.14 6.19
C THR A 287 -29.90 14.37 4.78
N TYR A 288 -31.10 14.97 4.65
CA TYR A 288 -31.64 15.31 3.35
C TYR A 288 -30.80 16.37 2.64
N TYR A 289 -30.83 16.35 1.31
CA TYR A 289 -30.27 17.40 0.46
C TYR A 289 -31.36 18.38 0.04
N ALA A 290 -31.31 19.62 0.52
CA ALA A 290 -32.29 20.64 0.20
C ALA A 290 -32.13 21.09 -1.26
N VAL A 291 -33.13 20.87 -2.08
CA VAL A 291 -33.18 21.29 -3.48
C VAL A 291 -33.67 22.75 -3.57
N ASN A 292 -34.71 23.09 -2.83
CA ASN A 292 -35.16 24.46 -2.65
C ASN A 292 -35.83 24.60 -1.28
N TYR A 293 -36.54 25.72 -1.06
CA TYR A 293 -37.23 25.96 0.23
C TYR A 293 -38.36 24.95 0.52
N PHE A 294 -38.92 24.31 -0.51
CA PHE A 294 -40.12 23.44 -0.39
C PHE A 294 -39.82 21.98 -0.72
N GLU A 295 -38.69 21.69 -1.37
CA GLU A 295 -38.37 20.36 -1.91
C GLU A 295 -37.00 19.90 -1.43
N ALA A 296 -36.87 18.63 -1.14
CA ALA A 296 -35.62 18.00 -0.76
C ALA A 296 -35.54 16.57 -1.32
N ASP A 297 -34.35 16.16 -1.61
CA ASP A 297 -33.99 14.76 -1.74
C ASP A 297 -33.78 14.23 -0.30
N ARG A 298 -34.70 13.39 0.17
CA ARG A 298 -34.72 12.88 1.53
C ARG A 298 -33.69 11.78 1.76
N TYR A 299 -33.25 11.15 0.68
CA TYR A 299 -32.37 9.99 0.71
C TYR A 299 -31.22 10.16 -0.31
N PRO A 300 -30.40 11.23 -0.18
CA PRO A 300 -29.31 11.48 -1.13
C PRO A 300 -28.30 10.33 -1.14
N LEU A 301 -27.85 9.95 -2.31
CA LEU A 301 -26.91 8.85 -2.46
C LEU A 301 -25.48 9.30 -2.14
N MET A 302 -24.71 8.48 -1.44
CA MET A 302 -23.31 8.74 -1.13
C MET A 302 -22.39 8.51 -2.33
N ASN A 303 -22.80 7.66 -3.29
CA ASN A 303 -22.06 7.36 -4.51
C ASN A 303 -22.96 7.44 -5.73
N PRO A 304 -22.41 7.65 -6.94
CA PRO A 304 -23.19 7.68 -8.17
C PRO A 304 -23.99 6.39 -8.38
N TYR A 305 -25.27 6.51 -8.74
CA TYR A 305 -26.16 5.36 -8.95
C TYR A 305 -25.62 4.43 -10.05
N GLY A 306 -25.64 3.14 -9.79
CA GLY A 306 -25.12 2.13 -10.71
C GLY A 306 -23.60 1.97 -10.68
N SER A 307 -22.91 2.65 -9.74
CA SER A 307 -21.48 2.47 -9.54
C SER A 307 -21.13 1.06 -9.05
N ILE A 308 -22.00 0.38 -8.33
CA ILE A 308 -21.81 -1.01 -7.90
C ILE A 308 -22.77 -1.90 -8.68
N ARG A 309 -22.23 -2.84 -9.45
CA ARG A 309 -23.01 -3.71 -10.34
C ARG A 309 -22.51 -5.15 -10.30
N ASN A 310 -23.45 -6.08 -10.13
CA ASN A 310 -23.19 -7.48 -10.39
C ASN A 310 -23.25 -7.73 -11.90
N LEU A 311 -22.12 -8.11 -12.51
CA LEU A 311 -22.03 -8.28 -13.97
C LEU A 311 -22.79 -9.52 -14.48
N ASP A 312 -23.04 -10.49 -13.61
CA ASP A 312 -23.70 -11.74 -13.97
C ASP A 312 -25.23 -11.61 -13.94
N THR A 313 -25.76 -10.79 -13.02
CA THR A 313 -27.21 -10.53 -12.90
C THR A 313 -27.66 -9.21 -13.49
N ASN A 314 -26.72 -8.30 -13.78
CA ASN A 314 -26.95 -6.90 -14.15
C ASN A 314 -27.61 -6.02 -13.06
N LEU A 315 -27.77 -6.53 -11.84
CA LEU A 315 -28.32 -5.76 -10.73
C LEU A 315 -27.31 -4.74 -10.21
N THR A 316 -27.82 -3.61 -9.77
CA THR A 316 -27.05 -2.52 -9.17
C THR A 316 -27.38 -2.38 -7.69
N TYR A 317 -26.38 -1.88 -6.93
CA TYR A 317 -26.46 -1.78 -5.48
C TYR A 317 -25.89 -0.43 -5.02
N LEU A 318 -26.28 0.01 -3.82
CA LEU A 318 -25.82 1.28 -3.24
C LEU A 318 -24.52 1.13 -2.46
N THR A 319 -24.26 -0.05 -1.85
CA THR A 319 -23.05 -0.36 -1.12
C THR A 319 -22.41 -1.65 -1.63
N ILE A 320 -21.10 -1.78 -1.44
CA ILE A 320 -20.37 -3.02 -1.80
C ILE A 320 -20.91 -4.18 -0.95
N GLN A 321 -21.14 -3.93 0.37
CA GLN A 321 -21.64 -4.97 1.24
C GLN A 321 -23.04 -5.43 0.83
N SER A 322 -23.95 -4.52 0.47
CA SER A 322 -25.29 -4.90 0.01
C SER A 322 -25.27 -5.73 -1.28
N ALA A 323 -24.29 -5.50 -2.15
CA ALA A 323 -24.09 -6.34 -3.33
C ALA A 323 -23.63 -7.75 -2.97
N ILE A 324 -22.75 -7.88 -1.97
CA ILE A 324 -22.28 -9.19 -1.46
C ILE A 324 -23.42 -9.92 -0.74
N ASP A 325 -24.21 -9.23 0.07
CA ASP A 325 -25.29 -9.79 0.90
C ASP A 325 -26.49 -10.24 0.09
N SER A 326 -26.69 -9.67 -1.09
CA SER A 326 -27.82 -9.99 -1.98
C SER A 326 -27.94 -11.49 -2.23
N SER A 327 -29.16 -12.03 -2.15
CA SER A 327 -29.51 -13.40 -2.54
C SER A 327 -29.21 -13.69 -4.00
N GLU A 328 -29.26 -12.67 -4.85
CA GLU A 328 -28.96 -12.75 -6.28
C GLU A 328 -27.45 -12.80 -6.58
N THR A 329 -26.62 -12.53 -5.58
CA THR A 329 -25.17 -12.67 -5.70
C THR A 329 -24.74 -14.00 -5.12
N ILE A 330 -24.27 -14.87 -5.98
CA ILE A 330 -23.82 -16.23 -5.60
C ILE A 330 -22.32 -16.42 -5.89
N ASN A 331 -21.74 -17.50 -5.40
CA ASN A 331 -20.33 -17.84 -5.64
C ASN A 331 -20.02 -17.87 -7.16
N GLY A 332 -18.89 -17.32 -7.54
CA GLY A 332 -18.42 -17.19 -8.92
C GLY A 332 -18.82 -15.88 -9.62
N HIS A 333 -19.72 -15.09 -9.03
CA HIS A 333 -20.13 -13.80 -9.62
C HIS A 333 -19.03 -12.74 -9.53
N THR A 334 -19.12 -11.76 -10.44
CA THR A 334 -18.24 -10.59 -10.49
C THR A 334 -19.01 -9.33 -10.11
N LEU A 335 -18.55 -8.65 -9.07
CA LEU A 335 -19.03 -7.34 -8.66
C LEU A 335 -18.05 -6.27 -9.18
N ARG A 336 -18.52 -5.42 -10.12
CA ARG A 336 -17.79 -4.25 -10.56
C ARG A 336 -18.17 -3.06 -9.69
N VAL A 337 -17.13 -2.36 -9.20
CA VAL A 337 -17.27 -1.15 -8.40
C VAL A 337 -16.66 0.03 -9.17
N GLY A 338 -17.46 1.02 -9.49
CA GLY A 338 -17.03 2.23 -10.22
C GLY A 338 -16.22 3.17 -9.33
N SER A 339 -15.74 4.27 -9.93
CA SER A 339 -15.03 5.32 -9.21
C SER A 339 -15.93 5.98 -8.16
N GLY A 340 -15.41 6.16 -6.96
CA GLY A 340 -16.09 6.75 -5.80
C GLY A 340 -15.34 6.45 -4.50
N VAL A 341 -15.79 7.07 -3.41
CA VAL A 341 -15.34 6.74 -2.06
C VAL A 341 -16.45 5.96 -1.36
N TYR A 342 -16.16 4.73 -1.01
CA TYR A 342 -17.09 3.82 -0.34
C TYR A 342 -16.71 3.73 1.14
N HIS A 343 -17.47 4.41 1.96
CA HIS A 343 -17.27 4.43 3.41
C HIS A 343 -17.88 3.16 4.02
N GLU A 344 -17.15 2.06 3.97
CA GLU A 344 -17.62 0.74 4.35
C GLU A 344 -16.55 -0.13 5.01
N ASN A 345 -16.97 -1.05 5.87
CA ASN A 345 -16.21 -2.22 6.27
C ASN A 345 -16.74 -3.42 5.47
N VAL A 346 -15.99 -3.84 4.47
CA VAL A 346 -16.45 -4.86 3.52
C VAL A 346 -16.05 -6.26 4.00
N ASN A 347 -17.02 -7.16 4.13
CA ASN A 347 -16.81 -8.56 4.47
C ASN A 347 -17.19 -9.48 3.30
N VAL A 348 -16.19 -10.08 2.67
CA VAL A 348 -16.37 -10.99 1.52
C VAL A 348 -16.40 -12.43 2.04
N TYR A 349 -17.61 -12.97 2.23
CA TYR A 349 -17.84 -14.32 2.71
C TYR A 349 -18.40 -15.27 1.63
N LYS A 350 -18.40 -14.86 0.39
CA LYS A 350 -18.73 -15.64 -0.81
C LYS A 350 -17.54 -15.67 -1.74
N SER A 351 -17.34 -16.75 -2.49
CA SER A 351 -16.30 -16.85 -3.52
C SER A 351 -16.64 -15.93 -4.70
N LEU A 352 -16.15 -14.69 -4.69
CA LEU A 352 -16.51 -13.62 -5.65
C LEU A 352 -15.27 -13.01 -6.29
N THR A 353 -15.46 -12.38 -7.43
CA THR A 353 -14.53 -11.37 -7.96
C THR A 353 -15.05 -9.98 -7.63
N LEU A 354 -14.28 -9.23 -6.82
CA LEU A 354 -14.53 -7.83 -6.51
C LEU A 354 -13.56 -6.99 -7.36
N MET A 355 -14.09 -6.21 -8.30
CA MET A 355 -13.31 -5.47 -9.29
C MET A 355 -13.58 -3.98 -9.20
N GLY A 356 -12.60 -3.22 -8.73
CA GLY A 356 -12.59 -1.76 -8.80
C GLY A 356 -12.28 -1.27 -10.21
N GLU A 357 -12.83 -0.16 -10.59
CA GLU A 357 -12.62 0.44 -11.92
C GLU A 357 -11.18 0.93 -12.07
N ASN A 358 -10.62 1.53 -11.02
CA ASN A 358 -9.24 2.04 -11.00
C ASN A 358 -8.78 2.26 -9.55
N GLN A 359 -7.62 1.73 -9.19
CA GLN A 359 -7.04 1.86 -7.85
C GLN A 359 -6.80 3.31 -7.38
N ALA A 360 -6.78 4.29 -8.27
CA ALA A 360 -6.61 5.69 -7.90
C ALA A 360 -7.95 6.39 -7.59
N THR A 361 -9.08 5.82 -8.02
CA THR A 361 -10.38 6.47 -7.95
C THR A 361 -11.48 5.62 -7.34
N THR A 362 -11.26 4.32 -7.13
CA THR A 362 -12.20 3.42 -6.45
C THR A 362 -11.67 3.13 -5.05
N ILE A 363 -12.16 3.83 -4.06
CA ILE A 363 -11.60 3.87 -2.71
C ILE A 363 -12.56 3.21 -1.73
N ILE A 364 -12.09 2.23 -0.97
CA ILE A 364 -12.78 1.71 0.20
C ILE A 364 -12.12 2.31 1.43
N ASP A 365 -12.90 3.02 2.24
CA ASP A 365 -12.46 3.77 3.41
C ASP A 365 -13.31 3.37 4.62
N SER A 366 -12.70 2.89 5.69
CA SER A 366 -13.45 2.49 6.88
C SER A 366 -13.57 3.59 7.94
N ASP A 367 -13.15 4.82 7.65
CA ASP A 367 -13.19 5.97 8.54
C ASP A 367 -12.54 5.69 9.91
N GLU A 368 -11.41 5.02 9.91
CA GLU A 368 -10.66 4.61 11.10
C GLU A 368 -11.40 3.64 12.04
N ILE A 369 -12.34 2.85 11.50
CA ILE A 369 -13.12 1.87 12.28
C ILE A 369 -12.88 0.45 11.74
N GLY A 370 -12.24 -0.42 12.51
CA GLY A 370 -12.06 -1.84 12.21
C GLY A 370 -11.27 -2.13 10.92
N THR A 371 -11.43 -3.33 10.39
CA THR A 371 -10.83 -3.77 9.12
C THR A 371 -11.61 -3.20 7.92
N VAL A 372 -10.89 -2.71 6.92
CA VAL A 372 -11.51 -2.13 5.71
C VAL A 372 -12.11 -3.22 4.83
N LEU A 373 -11.32 -4.27 4.51
CA LEU A 373 -11.73 -5.39 3.68
C LEU A 373 -11.34 -6.72 4.32
N SER A 374 -12.31 -7.51 4.74
CA SER A 374 -12.13 -8.86 5.26
C SER A 374 -12.51 -9.89 4.20
N VAL A 375 -11.62 -10.86 3.97
CA VAL A 375 -11.84 -12.01 3.08
C VAL A 375 -11.97 -13.27 3.95
N ASN A 376 -13.19 -13.80 4.04
CA ASN A 376 -13.57 -14.95 4.87
C ASN A 376 -14.17 -16.08 4.01
N ALA A 377 -13.78 -16.17 2.75
CA ALA A 377 -14.17 -17.23 1.82
C ALA A 377 -13.00 -17.60 0.91
N ASP A 378 -13.00 -18.84 0.43
CA ASP A 378 -12.01 -19.32 -0.54
C ASP A 378 -12.26 -18.76 -1.95
N ASN A 379 -11.20 -18.74 -2.75
CA ASN A 379 -11.25 -18.35 -4.16
C ASN A 379 -11.84 -16.95 -4.43
N VAL A 380 -11.63 -16.02 -3.51
CA VAL A 380 -11.99 -14.61 -3.68
C VAL A 380 -10.92 -13.90 -4.51
N SER A 381 -11.34 -13.09 -5.47
CA SER A 381 -10.44 -12.21 -6.23
C SER A 381 -10.77 -10.75 -5.94
N VAL A 382 -9.78 -9.96 -5.49
CA VAL A 382 -9.90 -8.51 -5.27
C VAL A 382 -8.89 -7.80 -6.15
N VAL A 383 -9.35 -6.85 -6.96
CA VAL A 383 -8.50 -6.16 -7.93
C VAL A 383 -8.89 -4.70 -8.11
N GLY A 384 -7.91 -3.79 -8.14
CA GLY A 384 -8.08 -2.41 -8.62
C GLY A 384 -8.69 -1.42 -7.62
N PHE A 385 -8.41 -1.54 -6.32
CA PHE A 385 -8.91 -0.65 -5.26
C PHE A 385 -7.82 0.15 -4.57
N ALA A 386 -8.16 1.36 -4.09
CA ALA A 386 -7.51 1.94 -2.92
C ALA A 386 -8.23 1.45 -1.66
N ILE A 387 -7.47 1.02 -0.63
CA ILE A 387 -7.98 0.45 0.62
C ILE A 387 -7.29 1.17 1.77
N GLN A 388 -8.04 1.93 2.55
CA GLN A 388 -7.44 2.88 3.51
C GLN A 388 -8.22 3.08 4.79
N ASN A 389 -7.51 3.68 5.78
CA ASN A 389 -8.06 4.20 7.04
C ASN A 389 -8.72 3.12 7.91
N SER A 390 -8.04 1.97 8.14
CA SER A 390 -8.49 1.00 9.13
C SER A 390 -8.41 1.55 10.54
N GLY A 391 -9.13 0.95 11.48
CA GLY A 391 -9.10 1.28 12.89
C GLY A 391 -7.69 1.28 13.50
N SER A 392 -7.57 1.86 14.68
CA SER A 392 -6.29 2.00 15.39
C SER A 392 -6.35 1.55 16.85
N LEU A 393 -7.47 0.98 17.30
CA LEU A 393 -7.70 0.69 18.72
C LEU A 393 -6.83 -0.47 19.24
N PHE A 394 -5.90 -0.14 20.14
CA PHE A 394 -5.32 -1.06 21.10
C PHE A 394 -6.24 -1.16 22.34
N PRO A 395 -6.51 -2.27 22.98
CA PRO A 395 -5.88 -3.60 22.85
C PRO A 395 -6.91 -4.72 22.71
N THR A 396 -7.51 -4.91 21.62
CA THR A 396 -8.16 -6.19 21.34
C THR A 396 -7.34 -6.85 20.23
N TYR A 397 -7.11 -8.14 20.33
CA TYR A 397 -6.62 -8.97 19.21
C TYR A 397 -7.64 -8.88 18.06
N GLY A 398 -7.90 -7.70 17.59
CA GLY A 398 -8.82 -7.31 16.55
C GLY A 398 -8.01 -6.77 15.39
N ASP A 399 -8.24 -7.30 14.33
CA ASP A 399 -7.60 -7.27 13.05
C ASP A 399 -7.92 -5.99 12.29
N ASP A 400 -7.54 -4.83 12.83
CA ASP A 400 -7.71 -3.54 12.17
C ASP A 400 -6.75 -3.42 10.99
N CYS A 401 -7.11 -4.03 9.87
CA CYS A 401 -6.29 -4.14 8.69
C CYS A 401 -6.88 -3.40 7.49
N GLY A 402 -6.05 -3.04 6.53
CA GLY A 402 -6.52 -2.67 5.21
C GLY A 402 -7.18 -3.87 4.54
N VAL A 403 -6.42 -4.94 4.35
CA VAL A 403 -6.93 -6.22 3.83
C VAL A 403 -6.60 -7.34 4.80
N PHE A 404 -7.61 -8.07 5.24
CA PHE A 404 -7.49 -9.23 6.11
C PHE A 404 -7.97 -10.49 5.39
N ILE A 405 -7.04 -11.37 5.03
CA ILE A 405 -7.34 -12.69 4.45
C ILE A 405 -7.28 -13.70 5.57
N ASN A 406 -8.43 -14.21 5.99
CA ASN A 406 -8.60 -14.97 7.21
C ASN A 406 -9.06 -16.41 6.92
N HIS A 407 -8.25 -17.41 7.30
CA HIS A 407 -8.54 -18.83 7.10
C HIS A 407 -9.03 -19.17 5.68
N SER A 408 -8.49 -18.49 4.65
CA SER A 408 -8.96 -18.58 3.27
C SER A 408 -7.86 -19.05 2.34
N THR A 409 -8.24 -19.82 1.32
CA THR A 409 -7.33 -20.41 0.34
C THR A 409 -7.73 -20.08 -1.10
N GLY A 410 -6.74 -20.03 -2.01
CA GLY A 410 -6.97 -19.76 -3.42
C GLY A 410 -7.38 -18.33 -3.75
N CYS A 411 -7.24 -17.40 -2.81
CA CYS A 411 -7.61 -16.02 -3.02
C CYS A 411 -6.54 -15.24 -3.81
N LYS A 412 -6.97 -14.19 -4.49
CA LYS A 412 -6.10 -13.29 -5.25
C LYS A 412 -6.35 -11.85 -4.85
N LEU A 413 -5.27 -11.15 -4.48
CA LEU A 413 -5.27 -9.70 -4.26
C LEU A 413 -4.29 -9.06 -5.23
N SER A 414 -4.76 -8.20 -6.13
CA SER A 414 -3.89 -7.60 -7.13
C SER A 414 -4.23 -6.16 -7.48
N ASP A 415 -3.21 -5.43 -7.93
CA ASP A 415 -3.35 -4.08 -8.47
C ASP A 415 -4.07 -3.10 -7.52
N CYS A 416 -3.86 -3.27 -6.20
CA CYS A 416 -4.46 -2.45 -5.15
C CYS A 416 -3.43 -1.47 -4.56
N PHE A 417 -3.93 -0.33 -4.07
CA PHE A 417 -3.18 0.64 -3.27
C PHE A 417 -3.66 0.59 -1.82
N VAL A 418 -2.84 0.07 -0.91
CA VAL A 418 -3.20 -0.17 0.50
C VAL A 418 -2.41 0.78 1.40
N THR A 419 -3.08 1.75 2.00
CA THR A 419 -2.43 2.86 2.71
C THR A 419 -3.18 3.33 3.95
N ASN A 420 -2.48 3.98 4.89
CA ASN A 420 -3.03 4.56 6.13
C ASN A 420 -3.79 3.58 7.02
N ASN A 421 -3.49 2.30 6.94
CA ASN A 421 -4.06 1.27 7.80
C ASN A 421 -3.15 1.01 9.01
N ARG A 422 -3.64 0.29 10.00
CA ARG A 422 -2.77 -0.24 11.06
C ARG A 422 -1.83 -1.29 10.48
N ILE A 423 -2.37 -2.36 9.91
CA ILE A 423 -1.65 -3.34 9.09
C ILE A 423 -2.18 -3.20 7.66
N GLY A 424 -1.30 -3.12 6.66
CA GLY A 424 -1.75 -2.97 5.29
C GLY A 424 -2.45 -4.23 4.77
N ILE A 425 -1.71 -5.32 4.56
CA ILE A 425 -2.22 -6.62 4.12
C ILE A 425 -1.83 -7.68 5.15
N TYR A 426 -2.81 -8.39 5.67
CA TYR A 426 -2.62 -9.44 6.66
C TYR A 426 -3.21 -10.78 6.19
N LEU A 427 -2.33 -11.77 5.98
CA LEU A 427 -2.71 -13.17 5.75
C LEU A 427 -2.62 -13.92 7.09
N PHE A 428 -3.74 -14.42 7.58
CA PHE A 428 -3.83 -15.10 8.85
C PHE A 428 -4.34 -16.53 8.64
N PHE A 429 -3.52 -17.55 8.97
CA PHE A 429 -3.80 -18.97 8.71
C PHE A 429 -4.33 -19.22 7.28
N SER A 430 -3.76 -18.53 6.28
CA SER A 430 -4.25 -18.51 4.91
C SER A 430 -3.20 -18.99 3.93
N GLN A 431 -3.55 -19.97 3.09
CA GLN A 431 -2.60 -20.70 2.25
C GLN A 431 -2.99 -20.66 0.77
N ASN A 432 -2.02 -20.91 -0.11
CA ASN A 432 -2.22 -20.98 -1.57
C ASN A 432 -2.85 -19.71 -2.19
N ASN A 433 -2.61 -18.54 -1.61
CA ASN A 433 -3.12 -17.27 -2.10
C ASN A 433 -2.08 -16.56 -2.99
N ILE A 434 -2.54 -15.65 -3.84
CA ILE A 434 -1.72 -14.84 -4.73
C ILE A 434 -1.87 -13.37 -4.34
N VAL A 435 -0.76 -12.72 -3.99
CA VAL A 435 -0.69 -11.29 -3.70
C VAL A 435 0.30 -10.65 -4.67
N GLU A 436 -0.21 -9.87 -5.63
CA GLU A 436 0.65 -9.38 -6.71
C GLU A 436 0.36 -7.96 -7.16
N ARG A 437 1.39 -7.21 -7.55
CA ARG A 437 1.32 -5.85 -8.10
C ARG A 437 0.56 -4.87 -7.20
N ASN A 438 0.65 -5.03 -5.89
CA ASN A 438 0.05 -4.11 -4.94
C ASN A 438 1.09 -3.07 -4.49
N ILE A 439 0.64 -1.85 -4.24
CA ILE A 439 1.40 -0.80 -3.59
C ILE A 439 0.91 -0.72 -2.14
N VAL A 440 1.80 -1.01 -1.19
CA VAL A 440 1.46 -1.08 0.24
C VAL A 440 2.34 -0.10 1.01
N SER A 441 1.77 1.05 1.38
CA SER A 441 2.59 2.12 1.95
C SER A 441 1.92 2.90 3.07
N SER A 442 2.74 3.51 3.92
CA SER A 442 2.28 4.42 4.99
C SER A 442 1.32 3.77 5.98
N ASN A 443 1.46 2.46 6.24
CA ASN A 443 0.71 1.78 7.27
C ASN A 443 1.44 1.89 8.62
N ARG A 444 0.68 1.99 9.71
CA ARG A 444 1.16 2.35 11.06
C ARG A 444 2.00 1.26 11.72
N GLU A 445 1.79 0.01 11.35
CA GLU A 445 2.57 -1.15 11.80
C GLU A 445 3.16 -1.87 10.58
N ASN A 446 2.70 -3.09 10.27
CA ASN A 446 3.21 -3.85 9.14
C ASN A 446 2.58 -3.40 7.82
N GLY A 447 3.40 -3.26 6.78
CA GLY A 447 2.89 -3.13 5.41
C GLY A 447 2.24 -4.43 4.97
N MET A 448 2.98 -5.54 5.04
CA MET A 448 2.48 -6.87 4.73
C MET A 448 2.91 -7.87 5.81
N LEU A 449 1.96 -8.65 6.32
CA LEU A 449 2.15 -9.61 7.38
C LEU A 449 1.56 -10.98 6.97
N LEU A 450 2.40 -12.02 7.02
CA LEU A 450 1.99 -13.42 6.88
C LEU A 450 2.15 -14.08 8.25
N TRP A 451 1.06 -14.61 8.79
CA TRP A 451 1.04 -15.26 10.11
C TRP A 451 0.48 -16.68 9.97
N TYR A 452 1.31 -17.70 10.21
CA TYR A 452 0.98 -19.11 9.98
C TYR A 452 0.39 -19.36 8.58
N SER A 453 1.00 -18.75 7.55
CA SER A 453 0.43 -18.68 6.20
C SER A 453 1.47 -19.09 5.16
N GLY A 454 1.42 -20.34 4.72
CA GLY A 454 2.34 -20.90 3.77
C GLY A 454 1.77 -21.15 2.37
N ASN A 455 2.61 -21.59 1.43
CA ASN A 455 2.28 -21.84 0.03
C ASN A 455 1.67 -20.64 -0.72
N ASN A 456 1.86 -19.42 -0.22
CA ASN A 456 1.40 -18.21 -0.90
C ASN A 456 2.42 -17.76 -1.95
N VAL A 457 1.93 -17.06 -2.95
CA VAL A 457 2.74 -16.47 -4.03
C VAL A 457 2.66 -14.95 -3.92
N LEU A 458 3.80 -14.32 -3.60
CA LEU A 458 3.95 -12.87 -3.56
C LEU A 458 4.86 -12.44 -4.70
N ARG A 459 4.41 -11.52 -5.57
CA ARG A 459 5.20 -11.04 -6.70
C ARG A 459 4.89 -9.60 -7.09
N HIS A 460 5.95 -8.85 -7.42
CA HIS A 460 5.85 -7.47 -7.89
C HIS A 460 5.07 -6.53 -6.95
N ASN A 461 5.10 -6.76 -5.62
CA ASN A 461 4.52 -5.85 -4.66
C ASN A 461 5.56 -4.79 -4.26
N GLU A 462 5.13 -3.53 -4.17
CA GLU A 462 5.92 -2.41 -3.69
C GLU A 462 5.51 -2.07 -2.26
N ILE A 463 6.36 -2.41 -1.28
CA ILE A 463 6.09 -2.22 0.14
C ILE A 463 7.03 -1.14 0.65
N SER A 464 6.51 0.00 1.14
CA SER A 464 7.38 1.11 1.52
C SER A 464 6.79 2.03 2.57
N ASN A 465 7.66 2.70 3.31
CA ASN A 465 7.27 3.73 4.29
C ASN A 465 6.26 3.22 5.34
N ASN A 466 6.29 1.93 5.68
CA ASN A 466 5.55 1.36 6.81
C ASN A 466 6.47 1.31 8.04
N SER A 467 5.92 1.20 9.26
CA SER A 467 6.77 1.00 10.44
C SER A 467 7.60 -0.28 10.29
N TYR A 468 6.95 -1.36 9.81
CA TYR A 468 7.61 -2.60 9.41
C TYR A 468 7.08 -3.00 8.02
N ASN A 469 7.94 -3.11 7.02
CA ASN A 469 7.48 -3.37 5.65
C ASN A 469 6.92 -4.78 5.46
N LEU A 470 7.74 -5.81 5.65
CA LEU A 470 7.36 -7.21 5.46
C LEU A 470 7.68 -8.05 6.69
N GLY A 471 6.70 -8.82 7.16
CA GLY A 471 6.85 -9.81 8.23
C GLY A 471 6.27 -11.16 7.81
N VAL A 472 7.02 -12.26 8.06
CA VAL A 472 6.56 -13.63 7.86
C VAL A 472 6.82 -14.40 9.15
N PHE A 473 5.76 -14.89 9.80
CA PHE A 473 5.80 -15.59 11.08
C PHE A 473 5.08 -16.93 10.99
N GLY A 474 5.61 -17.93 11.68
CA GLY A 474 5.04 -19.27 11.71
C GLY A 474 5.73 -20.17 12.74
N GLY A 475 5.30 -21.41 12.83
CA GLY A 475 5.86 -22.41 13.74
C GLY A 475 6.38 -23.67 13.04
N SER A 476 6.23 -23.77 11.72
CA SER A 476 6.63 -24.95 10.96
C SER A 476 7.07 -24.61 9.54
N PHE A 477 7.81 -25.51 8.89
CA PHE A 477 8.23 -25.30 7.50
C PHE A 477 7.07 -24.99 6.56
N SER A 478 5.91 -25.61 6.77
CA SER A 478 4.72 -25.34 5.94
C SER A 478 4.30 -23.88 5.96
N ASP A 479 4.51 -23.17 7.06
CA ASP A 479 4.14 -21.76 7.22
C ASP A 479 5.10 -20.83 6.46
N PHE A 480 6.35 -21.27 6.33
CA PHE A 480 7.42 -20.54 5.62
C PHE A 480 7.62 -20.98 4.18
N ASN A 481 6.92 -22.01 3.70
CA ASN A 481 7.05 -22.47 2.31
C ASN A 481 6.29 -21.55 1.35
N ASN A 482 6.71 -20.29 1.23
CA ASN A 482 6.11 -19.30 0.35
C ASN A 482 6.99 -19.03 -0.87
N THR A 483 6.39 -18.65 -1.98
CA THR A 483 7.09 -18.14 -3.17
C THR A 483 7.06 -16.62 -3.15
N ILE A 484 8.16 -16.01 -2.71
CA ILE A 484 8.30 -14.54 -2.66
C ILE A 484 9.47 -14.17 -3.58
N ASP A 485 9.15 -13.66 -4.77
CA ASP A 485 10.18 -13.38 -5.78
C ASP A 485 10.87 -12.02 -5.58
N VAL A 486 11.99 -11.83 -6.26
CA VAL A 486 12.77 -10.59 -6.22
C VAL A 486 12.08 -9.38 -6.86
N GLY A 487 10.95 -9.57 -7.51
CA GLY A 487 10.09 -8.49 -7.99
C GLY A 487 9.38 -7.76 -6.87
N ASN A 488 9.27 -8.39 -5.68
CA ASN A 488 8.78 -7.69 -4.49
C ASN A 488 9.88 -6.79 -3.92
N THR A 489 9.52 -5.57 -3.55
CA THR A 489 10.47 -4.60 -2.99
C THR A 489 10.02 -4.08 -1.62
N VAL A 490 10.99 -3.85 -0.75
CA VAL A 490 10.81 -3.10 0.50
C VAL A 490 11.70 -1.85 0.45
N ASP A 491 11.09 -0.66 0.60
CA ASP A 491 11.75 0.63 0.42
C ASP A 491 12.59 0.71 -0.89
N GLY A 492 12.05 0.16 -1.98
CA GLY A 492 12.68 0.13 -3.30
C GLY A 492 13.79 -0.90 -3.50
N LYS A 493 14.07 -1.76 -2.51
CA LYS A 493 15.09 -2.81 -2.59
C LYS A 493 14.43 -4.19 -2.65
N PRO A 494 14.94 -5.13 -3.46
CA PRO A 494 14.39 -6.48 -3.60
C PRO A 494 14.31 -7.26 -2.30
N VAL A 495 13.25 -8.04 -2.14
CA VAL A 495 13.13 -9.07 -1.11
C VAL A 495 13.97 -10.27 -1.53
N GLN A 496 14.76 -10.81 -0.60
CA GLN A 496 15.45 -12.09 -0.77
C GLN A 496 14.80 -13.13 0.13
N TYR A 497 14.07 -14.06 -0.45
CA TYR A 497 13.41 -15.16 0.24
C TYR A 497 13.93 -16.49 -0.30
N LEU A 498 14.77 -17.16 0.46
CA LEU A 498 15.59 -18.28 0.01
C LEU A 498 15.22 -19.55 0.75
N ILE A 499 14.89 -20.60 0.03
CA ILE A 499 14.52 -21.91 0.58
C ILE A 499 15.50 -22.97 0.08
N GLY A 500 16.09 -23.74 1.01
CA GLY A 500 16.94 -24.89 0.71
C GLY A 500 18.26 -24.55 0.04
N VAL A 501 18.80 -23.35 0.31
CA VAL A 501 20.07 -22.92 -0.26
C VAL A 501 21.24 -23.47 0.56
N GLU A 502 22.27 -23.97 -0.12
CA GLU A 502 23.46 -24.53 0.50
C GLU A 502 24.75 -23.91 -0.06
N ASN A 503 25.75 -23.69 0.83
CA ASN A 503 27.11 -23.28 0.48
C ASN A 503 27.20 -21.93 -0.25
N GLU A 504 26.30 -20.99 0.01
CA GLU A 504 26.22 -19.68 -0.64
C GLU A 504 26.80 -18.56 0.24
N ILE A 505 27.31 -17.51 -0.43
CA ILE A 505 27.81 -16.30 0.21
C ILE A 505 27.01 -15.09 -0.30
N PHE A 506 26.29 -14.45 0.60
CA PHE A 506 25.59 -13.18 0.36
C PHE A 506 26.43 -12.02 0.91
N GLU A 507 27.23 -11.43 0.03
CA GLU A 507 28.21 -10.40 0.43
C GLU A 507 28.02 -9.11 -0.36
N ASN A 508 28.18 -7.96 0.32
CA ASN A 508 28.22 -6.60 -0.28
C ASN A 508 27.06 -6.28 -1.23
N ARG A 509 25.92 -6.93 -1.08
CA ARG A 509 24.71 -6.65 -1.86
C ARG A 509 23.95 -5.48 -1.22
N THR A 510 24.37 -4.26 -1.50
CA THR A 510 23.74 -3.02 -0.99
C THR A 510 22.27 -2.86 -1.43
N ASN A 511 21.82 -3.71 -2.36
CA ASN A 511 20.48 -3.69 -2.93
C ASN A 511 19.59 -4.83 -2.41
N ILE A 512 19.71 -5.21 -1.14
CA ILE A 512 18.78 -6.14 -0.48
C ILE A 512 17.93 -5.35 0.51
N GLY A 513 16.63 -5.54 0.48
CA GLY A 513 15.68 -4.89 1.39
C GLY A 513 15.45 -5.68 2.68
N VAL A 514 15.32 -6.99 2.56
CA VAL A 514 15.12 -7.95 3.67
C VAL A 514 15.62 -9.32 3.24
N LEU A 515 16.07 -10.14 4.19
CA LEU A 515 16.60 -11.48 3.92
C LEU A 515 15.91 -12.55 4.79
N TYR A 516 15.35 -13.55 4.13
CA TYR A 516 14.80 -14.77 4.74
C TYR A 516 15.59 -15.98 4.26
N LEU A 517 16.07 -16.79 5.19
CA LEU A 517 16.75 -18.07 4.96
C LEU A 517 15.90 -19.18 5.58
N ILE A 518 15.41 -20.10 4.78
CA ILE A 518 14.53 -21.18 5.19
C ILE A 518 15.14 -22.52 4.79
N ASN A 519 15.37 -23.43 5.72
CA ASN A 519 16.02 -24.72 5.49
C ASN A 519 17.36 -24.60 4.77
N CYS A 520 18.22 -23.64 5.15
CA CYS A 520 19.49 -23.38 4.50
C CYS A 520 20.67 -23.95 5.32
N ILE A 521 21.76 -24.33 4.64
CA ILE A 521 22.92 -24.94 5.26
C ILE A 521 24.19 -24.27 4.75
N ASN A 522 25.12 -23.94 5.66
CA ASN A 522 26.43 -23.38 5.35
C ASN A 522 26.34 -22.11 4.48
N VAL A 523 25.47 -21.19 4.88
CA VAL A 523 25.28 -19.89 4.23
C VAL A 523 26.04 -18.80 5.00
N THR A 524 26.74 -17.94 4.27
CA THR A 524 27.38 -16.75 4.85
C THR A 524 26.65 -15.49 4.39
N VAL A 525 26.17 -14.71 5.36
CA VAL A 525 25.56 -13.40 5.15
C VAL A 525 26.49 -12.34 5.73
N ARG A 526 26.93 -11.36 4.92
CA ARG A 526 27.81 -10.32 5.41
C ARG A 526 27.67 -8.98 4.67
N ASN A 527 27.98 -7.91 5.42
CA ASN A 527 28.05 -6.53 4.92
C ASN A 527 26.70 -6.05 4.32
N LEU A 528 25.58 -6.33 4.99
CA LEU A 528 24.23 -5.87 4.60
C LEU A 528 23.75 -4.73 5.50
N ASN A 529 22.88 -3.89 4.94
CA ASN A 529 22.18 -2.83 5.67
C ASN A 529 20.66 -2.95 5.44
N LEU A 530 19.93 -3.34 6.49
CA LEU A 530 18.52 -3.73 6.45
C LEU A 530 17.72 -2.88 7.43
N THR A 531 16.59 -2.33 7.01
CA THR A 531 15.81 -1.38 7.83
C THR A 531 14.32 -1.57 7.70
N ARG A 532 13.58 -1.32 8.80
CA ARG A 532 12.12 -1.21 8.84
C ARG A 532 11.38 -2.42 8.28
N ASN A 533 11.72 -3.60 8.76
CA ASN A 533 11.05 -4.85 8.40
C ASN A 533 10.51 -5.57 9.64
N GLY A 534 9.67 -6.58 9.44
CA GLY A 534 9.32 -7.53 10.50
C GLY A 534 10.58 -8.23 11.03
N HIS A 535 11.50 -8.54 10.12
CA HIS A 535 12.82 -9.09 10.43
C HIS A 535 13.89 -8.40 9.55
N GLY A 536 15.04 -8.07 10.09
CA GLY A 536 16.20 -7.67 9.28
C GLY A 536 16.75 -8.91 8.56
N VAL A 537 17.26 -9.90 9.32
CA VAL A 537 17.59 -11.24 8.85
C VAL A 537 16.75 -12.26 9.62
N PHE A 538 16.06 -13.13 8.90
CA PHE A 538 15.32 -14.24 9.49
C PHE A 538 15.88 -15.58 9.03
N CYS A 539 16.07 -16.49 9.98
CA CYS A 539 16.54 -17.85 9.76
C CYS A 539 15.54 -18.84 10.37
N PHE A 540 15.02 -19.74 9.56
CA PHE A 540 14.21 -20.87 10.01
C PHE A 540 14.86 -22.19 9.57
N ASN A 541 15.15 -23.08 10.54
CA ASN A 541 15.83 -24.35 10.31
C ASN A 541 17.14 -24.18 9.49
N VAL A 542 17.98 -23.21 9.93
CA VAL A 542 19.26 -22.89 9.31
C VAL A 542 20.40 -23.44 10.18
N THR A 543 21.37 -24.11 9.55
CA THR A 543 22.49 -24.72 10.30
C THR A 543 23.85 -24.39 9.69
N ASN A 544 24.90 -24.42 10.51
CA ASN A 544 26.31 -24.21 10.12
C ASN A 544 26.54 -22.91 9.31
N SER A 545 25.73 -21.89 9.58
CA SER A 545 25.71 -20.64 8.81
C SER A 545 26.27 -19.48 9.62
N LYS A 546 26.67 -18.41 8.93
CA LYS A 546 27.28 -17.24 9.55
C LYS A 546 26.60 -15.95 9.12
N ILE A 547 26.25 -15.10 10.09
CA ILE A 547 25.71 -13.76 9.89
C ILE A 547 26.72 -12.77 10.49
N GLU A 548 27.41 -12.01 9.63
CA GLU A 548 28.48 -11.12 10.10
C GLU A 548 28.46 -9.74 9.45
N ASN A 549 28.85 -8.71 10.26
CA ASN A 549 28.91 -7.32 9.80
C ASN A 549 27.60 -6.82 9.16
N VAL A 550 26.45 -7.27 9.63
CA VAL A 550 25.12 -6.84 9.20
C VAL A 550 24.66 -5.69 10.09
N THR A 551 24.12 -4.65 9.50
CA THR A 551 23.42 -3.58 10.22
C THR A 551 21.91 -3.77 10.03
N ALA A 552 21.16 -4.01 11.11
CA ALA A 552 19.71 -4.19 11.13
C ALA A 552 19.07 -3.15 12.06
N LEU A 553 18.31 -2.22 11.49
CA LEU A 553 17.78 -1.06 12.22
C LEU A 553 16.26 -0.96 12.11
N GLU A 554 15.63 -0.43 13.15
CA GLU A 554 14.21 -0.03 13.14
C GLU A 554 13.26 -1.15 12.67
N SER A 555 13.61 -2.40 12.97
CA SER A 555 12.83 -3.60 12.62
C SER A 555 12.13 -4.17 13.86
N SER A 556 11.14 -5.05 13.67
CA SER A 556 10.58 -5.77 14.82
C SER A 556 11.66 -6.68 15.42
N TYR A 557 12.34 -7.47 14.60
CA TYR A 557 13.52 -8.24 14.99
C TYR A 557 14.71 -7.85 14.10
N GLY A 558 15.87 -7.54 14.71
CA GLY A 558 17.09 -7.27 13.96
C GLY A 558 17.62 -8.53 13.27
N ILE A 559 18.00 -9.53 14.05
CA ILE A 559 18.37 -10.88 13.58
C ILE A 559 17.56 -11.89 14.38
N TYR A 560 16.85 -12.78 13.69
CA TYR A 560 16.02 -13.79 14.34
C TYR A 560 16.34 -15.19 13.80
N LEU A 561 16.76 -16.07 14.71
CA LEU A 561 16.99 -17.49 14.49
C LEU A 561 15.86 -18.27 15.15
N GLN A 562 15.10 -19.03 14.37
CA GLN A 562 14.05 -19.94 14.84
C GLN A 562 14.38 -21.35 14.37
N ASP A 563 14.32 -22.37 15.27
CA ASP A 563 14.69 -23.74 14.98
C ASP A 563 16.07 -23.89 14.31
N SER A 564 17.00 -22.96 14.60
CA SER A 564 18.26 -22.78 13.86
C SER A 564 19.47 -22.94 14.76
N SER A 565 20.16 -24.07 14.65
CA SER A 565 21.23 -24.45 15.56
C SER A 565 22.63 -24.50 14.91
N GLY A 566 23.67 -24.24 15.70
CA GLY A 566 25.06 -24.33 15.26
C GLY A 566 25.51 -23.19 14.34
N ASN A 567 24.90 -22.02 14.43
CA ASN A 567 25.22 -20.84 13.63
C ASN A 567 26.09 -19.83 14.39
N ILE A 568 26.68 -18.89 13.64
CA ILE A 568 27.51 -17.81 14.18
C ILE A 568 26.89 -16.47 13.81
N VAL A 569 26.54 -15.67 14.82
CA VAL A 569 26.06 -14.29 14.71
C VAL A 569 27.17 -13.37 15.22
N TYR A 570 27.93 -12.77 14.30
CA TYR A 570 29.21 -12.14 14.64
C TYR A 570 29.29 -10.69 14.16
N ASN A 571 29.68 -9.79 15.08
CA ASN A 571 30.04 -8.39 14.80
C ASN A 571 28.92 -7.62 14.04
N ASN A 572 27.65 -7.86 14.37
CA ASN A 572 26.50 -7.18 13.79
C ASN A 572 26.09 -5.97 14.64
N VAL A 573 25.37 -5.04 14.03
CA VAL A 573 24.78 -3.86 14.68
C VAL A 573 23.26 -3.94 14.58
N CYS A 574 22.58 -4.16 15.71
CA CYS A 574 21.12 -4.31 15.78
C CYS A 574 20.55 -3.26 16.75
N LEU A 575 20.20 -2.08 16.23
CA LEU A 575 19.74 -0.94 17.04
C LEU A 575 18.31 -0.51 16.68
N LYS A 576 17.59 -0.01 17.68
CA LYS A 576 16.20 0.47 17.52
C LYS A 576 15.24 -0.59 17.01
N ASN A 577 15.51 -1.85 17.28
CA ASN A 577 14.61 -2.95 16.98
C ASN A 577 13.76 -3.25 18.24
N TRP A 578 12.56 -3.81 18.06
CA TRP A 578 11.81 -4.30 19.23
C TRP A 578 12.61 -5.40 19.96
N VAL A 579 13.19 -6.34 19.20
CA VAL A 579 14.20 -7.29 19.70
C VAL A 579 15.44 -7.20 18.80
N GLY A 580 16.60 -6.95 19.39
CA GLY A 580 17.85 -6.83 18.62
C GLY A 580 18.29 -8.16 18.00
N ILE A 581 18.59 -9.17 18.83
CA ILE A 581 18.90 -10.54 18.39
C ILE A 581 18.01 -11.51 19.16
N CYS A 582 17.31 -12.41 18.45
CA CYS A 582 16.45 -13.43 19.02
C CYS A 582 16.89 -14.83 18.59
N LEU A 583 16.99 -15.73 19.57
CA LEU A 583 17.12 -17.17 19.36
C LEU A 583 15.88 -17.84 19.94
N GLN A 584 15.11 -18.53 19.11
CA GLN A 584 13.96 -19.31 19.54
C GLN A 584 14.13 -20.77 19.09
N ASP A 585 13.95 -21.73 20.00
CA ASP A 585 14.15 -23.18 19.74
C ASP A 585 15.50 -23.44 19.01
N SER A 586 16.57 -22.69 19.40
CA SER A 586 17.81 -22.57 18.63
C SER A 586 19.05 -22.76 19.53
N ASP A 587 19.70 -23.92 19.40
CA ASP A 587 20.77 -24.36 20.28
C ASP A 587 22.15 -24.26 19.63
N TYR A 588 23.19 -24.28 20.46
CA TYR A 588 24.60 -24.36 20.05
C TYR A 588 25.03 -23.23 19.11
N ASN A 589 24.39 -22.06 19.18
CA ASN A 589 24.79 -20.90 18.40
C ASN A 589 25.85 -20.08 19.14
N ILE A 590 26.67 -19.37 18.37
CA ILE A 590 27.65 -18.41 18.88
C ILE A 590 27.17 -17.00 18.53
N VAL A 591 26.92 -16.18 19.55
CA VAL A 591 26.54 -14.77 19.41
C VAL A 591 27.68 -13.93 19.96
N GLU A 592 28.52 -13.37 19.06
CA GLU A 592 29.78 -12.81 19.46
C GLU A 592 30.02 -11.40 18.90
N GLY A 593 30.45 -10.47 19.75
CA GLY A 593 30.94 -9.16 19.34
C GLY A 593 29.89 -8.23 18.75
N ASN A 594 28.60 -8.49 18.93
CA ASN A 594 27.51 -7.69 18.36
C ASN A 594 27.27 -6.43 19.22
N ILE A 595 26.80 -5.37 18.58
CA ILE A 595 26.28 -4.15 19.22
C ILE A 595 24.76 -4.18 19.10
N VAL A 596 24.08 -4.23 20.24
CA VAL A 596 22.64 -4.45 20.28
C VAL A 596 21.99 -3.49 21.27
N GLY A 597 20.88 -2.83 20.88
CA GLY A 597 20.25 -1.92 21.84
C GLY A 597 19.19 -0.98 21.29
N ASP A 598 18.86 0.03 22.11
CA ASP A 598 17.83 1.04 21.85
C ASP A 598 16.43 0.42 21.56
N GLY A 599 16.11 -0.72 22.17
CA GLY A 599 14.87 -1.45 21.94
C GLY A 599 14.20 -1.97 23.20
N GLU A 600 13.19 -2.84 23.05
CA GLU A 600 12.60 -3.50 24.24
C GLU A 600 13.55 -4.58 24.77
N LYS A 601 14.11 -5.44 23.90
CA LYS A 601 15.04 -6.49 24.28
C LYS A 601 16.32 -6.41 23.44
N GLY A 602 17.46 -6.42 24.11
CA GLY A 602 18.74 -6.50 23.43
C GLY A 602 18.92 -7.88 22.79
N ILE A 603 19.31 -8.89 23.62
CA ILE A 603 19.40 -10.29 23.19
C ILE A 603 18.35 -11.11 23.93
N SER A 604 17.54 -11.89 23.20
CA SER A 604 16.47 -12.73 23.75
C SER A 604 16.66 -14.19 23.35
N LEU A 605 16.64 -15.09 24.33
CA LEU A 605 16.62 -16.53 24.15
C LEU A 605 15.29 -17.07 24.64
N TYR A 606 14.60 -17.85 23.81
CA TYR A 606 13.33 -18.53 24.12
C TYR A 606 13.46 -20.00 23.78
N GLU A 607 13.38 -20.89 24.82
CA GLU A 607 13.58 -22.33 24.66
C GLU A 607 14.87 -22.65 23.88
N ALA A 608 15.98 -21.95 24.18
CA ALA A 608 17.23 -22.01 23.45
C ALA A 608 18.40 -22.31 24.39
N ASP A 609 19.00 -23.49 24.23
CA ASP A 609 19.96 -24.06 25.13
C ASP A 609 21.38 -24.12 24.54
N ASN A 610 22.39 -24.21 25.41
CA ASN A 610 23.78 -24.44 25.01
C ASN A 610 24.37 -23.41 24.05
N ASN A 611 23.88 -22.17 24.06
CA ASN A 611 24.41 -21.09 23.22
C ASN A 611 25.55 -20.36 23.94
N ASN A 612 26.49 -19.81 23.18
CA ASN A 612 27.58 -18.99 23.68
C ASN A 612 27.36 -17.51 23.29
N LEU A 613 27.23 -16.65 24.31
CA LEU A 613 27.11 -15.19 24.17
C LEU A 613 28.39 -14.54 24.70
N GLU A 614 29.32 -14.16 23.80
CA GLU A 614 30.62 -13.59 24.18
C GLU A 614 30.87 -12.21 23.57
N GLY A 615 31.33 -11.27 24.36
CA GLY A 615 31.86 -9.99 23.86
C GLY A 615 30.84 -9.05 23.22
N ASN A 616 29.56 -9.27 23.46
CA ASN A 616 28.52 -8.39 22.92
C ASN A 616 28.39 -7.10 23.74
N THR A 617 28.08 -6.00 23.10
CA THR A 617 27.73 -4.73 23.73
C THR A 617 26.23 -4.51 23.65
N ILE A 618 25.56 -4.56 24.79
CA ILE A 618 24.10 -4.51 24.91
C ILE A 618 23.73 -3.26 25.69
N LEU A 619 23.03 -2.33 25.06
CA LEU A 619 22.86 -0.99 25.60
C LEU A 619 21.47 -0.39 25.44
N TYR A 620 21.05 0.42 26.42
CA TYR A 620 19.85 1.27 26.40
C TYR A 620 18.55 0.53 26.07
N SER A 621 18.44 -0.75 26.41
CA SER A 621 17.23 -1.56 26.21
C SER A 621 16.39 -1.63 27.50
N LEU A 622 15.10 -1.94 27.39
CA LEU A 622 14.31 -2.26 28.58
C LEU A 622 14.86 -3.53 29.25
N TYR A 623 15.14 -4.58 28.48
CA TYR A 623 15.82 -5.80 28.90
C TYR A 623 17.12 -5.96 28.12
N GLY A 624 18.26 -6.01 28.80
CA GLY A 624 19.56 -6.26 28.15
C GLY A 624 19.62 -7.66 27.55
N ILE A 625 19.70 -8.68 28.42
CA ILE A 625 19.60 -10.11 28.07
C ILE A 625 18.33 -10.67 28.70
N ARG A 626 17.50 -11.33 27.89
CA ARG A 626 16.30 -12.01 28.36
C ARG A 626 16.31 -13.48 28.01
N LEU A 627 16.14 -14.34 29.04
CA LEU A 627 16.11 -15.79 28.92
C LEU A 627 14.73 -16.31 29.35
N TYR A 628 14.08 -17.08 28.51
CA TYR A 628 12.82 -17.77 28.84
C TYR A 628 12.97 -19.27 28.58
N SER A 629 12.82 -20.12 29.60
CA SER A 629 13.00 -21.58 29.51
C SER A 629 14.30 -21.97 28.78
N SER A 630 15.40 -21.23 29.00
CA SER A 630 16.68 -21.38 28.28
C SER A 630 17.78 -21.75 29.26
N HIS A 631 18.47 -22.86 28.98
CA HIS A 631 19.36 -23.49 29.93
C HIS A 631 20.78 -23.71 29.39
N SER A 632 21.74 -23.85 30.27
CA SER A 632 23.13 -24.24 29.93
C SER A 632 23.81 -23.32 28.92
N ASN A 633 23.40 -22.05 28.84
CA ASN A 633 24.05 -21.05 27.99
C ASN A 633 25.29 -20.47 28.68
N GLU A 634 26.31 -20.21 27.91
CA GLU A 634 27.54 -19.55 28.35
C GLU A 634 27.49 -18.06 28.02
N ILE A 635 27.55 -17.17 29.02
CA ILE A 635 27.33 -15.74 28.89
C ILE A 635 28.43 -14.97 29.61
N PHE A 636 29.47 -14.57 28.91
CA PHE A 636 30.62 -13.88 29.54
C PHE A 636 31.27 -12.87 28.58
N HIS A 637 32.07 -11.96 29.13
CA HIS A 637 32.69 -10.84 28.41
C HIS A 637 31.70 -9.88 27.73
N ASN A 638 30.40 -9.92 28.04
CA ASN A 638 29.43 -9.00 27.48
C ASN A 638 29.43 -7.69 28.26
N ASN A 639 29.19 -6.59 27.55
CA ASN A 639 29.03 -5.26 28.14
C ASN A 639 27.55 -4.95 28.26
N LEU A 640 27.00 -4.98 29.47
CA LEU A 640 25.60 -4.62 29.76
C LEU A 640 25.54 -3.16 30.21
N ILE A 641 25.15 -2.25 29.35
CA ILE A 641 25.27 -0.81 29.53
C ILE A 641 23.93 -0.12 29.62
N GLU A 642 23.60 0.46 30.77
CA GLU A 642 22.42 1.32 30.98
C GLU A 642 21.09 0.72 30.45
N ASN A 643 20.94 -0.59 30.53
CA ASN A 643 19.65 -1.23 30.31
C ASN A 643 18.79 -1.07 31.57
N ALA A 644 17.49 -0.92 31.43
CA ALA A 644 16.61 -0.76 32.60
C ALA A 644 16.65 -2.02 33.50
N ILE A 645 16.71 -3.20 32.88
CA ILE A 645 16.91 -4.50 33.49
C ILE A 645 18.05 -5.15 32.71
N GLN A 646 19.24 -5.32 33.38
CA GLN A 646 20.40 -5.85 32.67
C GLN A 646 20.22 -7.29 32.21
N ALA A 647 19.63 -8.13 33.05
CA ALA A 647 19.28 -9.52 32.73
C ALA A 647 17.94 -9.89 33.37
N ASP A 648 17.06 -10.53 32.63
CA ASP A 648 15.72 -11.00 33.03
C ASP A 648 15.58 -12.48 32.69
N LEU A 649 15.44 -13.32 33.71
CA LEU A 649 15.40 -14.78 33.56
C LEU A 649 14.06 -15.35 34.05
N ILE A 650 13.41 -16.09 33.19
CA ILE A 650 12.16 -16.77 33.48
C ILE A 650 12.36 -18.27 33.25
N ALA A 651 12.23 -19.08 34.29
CA ALA A 651 12.38 -20.54 34.23
C ALA A 651 13.69 -20.99 33.54
N SER A 652 14.80 -20.24 33.70
CA SER A 652 16.07 -20.45 33.01
C SER A 652 17.17 -20.78 34.02
N TYR A 653 17.69 -22.00 33.99
CA TYR A 653 18.59 -22.52 35.01
C TYR A 653 19.90 -23.01 34.39
N SER A 654 20.93 -23.15 35.25
CA SER A 654 22.23 -23.71 34.87
C SER A 654 22.97 -22.90 33.79
N ASN A 655 22.64 -21.62 33.61
CA ASN A 655 23.40 -20.75 32.74
C ASN A 655 24.68 -20.31 33.43
N VAL A 656 25.76 -20.23 32.68
CA VAL A 656 27.10 -19.88 33.18
C VAL A 656 27.43 -18.45 32.81
N TRP A 657 27.65 -17.58 33.78
CA TRP A 657 27.83 -16.14 33.56
C TRP A 657 29.28 -15.67 33.65
N ASP A 658 30.21 -16.58 33.77
CA ASP A 658 31.65 -16.36 33.73
C ASP A 658 32.38 -17.57 33.14
N ASN A 659 33.57 -17.42 32.64
CA ASN A 659 34.42 -18.50 32.13
C ASN A 659 35.37 -19.14 33.18
N GLY A 660 35.15 -18.88 34.47
CA GLY A 660 35.97 -19.31 35.57
C GLY A 660 37.15 -18.36 35.92
N LEU A 661 37.36 -17.33 35.10
CA LEU A 661 38.37 -16.28 35.27
C LEU A 661 37.81 -14.87 35.12
N GLU A 662 36.89 -14.67 34.24
CA GLU A 662 36.31 -13.37 33.88
C GLU A 662 34.82 -13.56 33.48
N GLY A 663 33.96 -12.64 33.94
CA GLY A 663 32.52 -12.64 33.65
C GLY A 663 32.10 -11.50 32.73
N ASN A 664 31.08 -10.73 33.08
CA ASN A 664 30.49 -9.65 32.28
C ASN A 664 30.68 -8.27 32.92
N TYR A 665 30.65 -7.22 32.14
CA TYR A 665 30.54 -5.86 32.64
C TYR A 665 29.08 -5.46 32.87
N TRP A 666 28.79 -4.97 34.08
CA TRP A 666 27.45 -4.55 34.53
C TRP A 666 27.49 -3.07 34.90
N SER A 667 26.93 -2.17 34.10
CA SER A 667 26.99 -0.73 34.35
C SER A 667 26.31 -0.28 35.65
N ASN A 668 25.43 -1.10 36.22
CA ASN A 668 24.82 -0.89 37.54
C ASN A 668 25.45 -1.69 38.67
N GLY A 669 26.56 -2.39 38.40
CA GLY A 669 27.29 -3.16 39.39
C GLY A 669 28.07 -2.24 40.35
N ALA A 670 27.86 -2.41 41.64
CA ALA A 670 28.61 -1.71 42.66
C ALA A 670 29.75 -2.63 43.20
N ASN A 671 30.90 -2.60 42.54
CA ASN A 671 32.02 -3.47 42.94
C ASN A 671 33.28 -2.69 43.27
N SER A 672 34.03 -3.18 44.30
CA SER A 672 35.37 -2.76 44.63
C SER A 672 36.40 -3.66 43.95
N ASP A 673 37.63 -3.17 43.82
CA ASP A 673 38.81 -3.86 43.32
C ASP A 673 39.93 -3.71 44.37
N ALA A 674 39.79 -4.38 45.52
CA ALA A 674 40.74 -4.26 46.62
C ALA A 674 42.04 -5.02 46.34
N ASN A 675 41.93 -6.11 45.56
CA ASN A 675 43.08 -6.93 45.16
C ASN A 675 43.82 -6.36 43.93
N LYS A 676 43.22 -5.34 43.22
CA LYS A 676 43.77 -4.66 42.05
C LYS A 676 44.08 -5.63 40.90
N ASP A 677 43.07 -6.36 40.49
CA ASP A 677 43.13 -7.26 39.32
C ASP A 677 42.19 -6.89 38.17
N GLY A 678 41.32 -5.86 38.33
CA GLY A 678 40.39 -5.38 37.36
C GLY A 678 39.05 -6.14 37.31
N LEU A 679 38.85 -6.99 38.34
CA LEU A 679 37.61 -7.74 38.56
C LEU A 679 36.92 -7.27 39.83
N GLY A 680 35.62 -7.42 39.92
CA GLY A 680 34.87 -7.11 41.12
C GLY A 680 35.12 -8.13 42.22
N ASP A 681 35.41 -7.64 43.47
CA ASP A 681 35.64 -8.50 44.64
C ASP A 681 34.42 -9.32 45.06
N LEU A 682 33.22 -8.95 44.63
CA LEU A 682 31.93 -9.61 44.94
C LEU A 682 31.25 -10.10 43.69
N PRO A 683 30.62 -11.29 43.70
CA PRO A 683 29.81 -11.78 42.60
C PRO A 683 28.64 -10.85 42.31
N GLN A 684 28.30 -10.68 41.03
CA GLN A 684 27.03 -10.08 40.60
C GLN A 684 25.91 -11.13 40.63
N THR A 685 24.99 -10.97 41.55
CA THR A 685 23.80 -11.84 41.62
C THR A 685 22.74 -11.39 40.58
N ILE A 686 22.27 -12.30 39.77
CA ILE A 686 21.23 -12.09 38.78
C ILE A 686 19.89 -12.61 39.33
N ASP A 687 19.87 -13.87 39.79
CA ASP A 687 18.80 -14.49 40.57
C ASP A 687 19.37 -15.55 41.55
N ASP A 688 18.52 -16.34 42.18
CA ASP A 688 18.95 -17.35 43.19
C ASP A 688 19.80 -18.48 42.59
N TYR A 689 19.79 -18.67 41.27
CA TYR A 689 20.47 -19.77 40.56
C TYR A 689 21.57 -19.27 39.60
N ASN A 690 21.59 -18.00 39.26
CA ASN A 690 22.46 -17.42 38.26
C ASN A 690 23.33 -16.31 38.88
N HIS A 691 24.64 -16.48 38.81
CA HIS A 691 25.63 -15.56 39.38
C HIS A 691 26.79 -15.39 38.41
N ASP A 692 27.26 -14.16 38.24
CA ASP A 692 28.55 -13.86 37.65
C ASP A 692 29.57 -13.74 38.80
N ARG A 693 30.44 -14.71 38.90
CA ARG A 693 31.39 -14.81 40.02
C ARG A 693 32.58 -13.86 39.90
N TYR A 694 32.87 -13.43 38.68
CA TYR A 694 34.02 -12.60 38.34
C TYR A 694 33.62 -11.38 37.48
N PRO A 695 32.72 -10.53 37.99
CA PRO A 695 32.21 -9.41 37.20
C PRO A 695 33.32 -8.45 36.82
N LEU A 696 33.30 -7.96 35.59
CA LEU A 696 34.28 -7.01 35.07
C LEU A 696 34.00 -5.61 35.61
N LEU A 697 35.05 -4.90 35.98
CA LEU A 697 34.95 -3.53 36.51
C LEU A 697 34.76 -2.47 35.40
N SER A 698 34.96 -2.86 34.12
CA SER A 698 34.76 -1.96 33.01
C SER A 698 34.54 -2.71 31.69
N ILE A 699 34.42 -1.94 30.61
CA ILE A 699 34.07 -2.42 29.26
C ILE A 699 35.15 -3.38 28.75
N PHE A 700 34.67 -4.53 28.28
CA PHE A 700 35.47 -5.54 27.60
C PHE A 700 35.62 -5.22 26.11
N LYS A 701 36.83 -5.37 25.56
CA LYS A 701 37.12 -5.28 24.14
C LYS A 701 38.08 -6.40 23.71
N LYS A 702 37.89 -6.87 22.46
CA LYS A 702 38.68 -7.94 21.87
C LYS A 702 39.30 -7.45 20.57
N PHE A 703 40.61 -7.61 20.42
CA PHE A 703 41.40 -7.20 19.27
C PHE A 703 42.00 -8.41 18.61
N ARG A 704 41.80 -8.56 17.30
CA ARG A 704 42.37 -9.63 16.50
C ARG A 704 43.77 -9.27 16.05
N VAL A 705 44.69 -10.22 16.24
CA VAL A 705 46.10 -10.15 15.80
C VAL A 705 46.35 -11.30 14.83
N ASP A 706 46.76 -11.00 13.61
CA ASP A 706 47.28 -12.00 12.68
C ASP A 706 48.78 -12.15 12.91
N TYR A 707 49.20 -13.32 13.39
CA TYR A 707 50.58 -13.67 13.59
C TYR A 707 50.88 -15.04 12.95
N GLU A 708 51.83 -15.06 12.01
CA GLU A 708 52.22 -16.26 11.25
C GLU A 708 51.01 -16.98 10.54
N GLY A 709 50.03 -16.21 10.02
CA GLY A 709 48.85 -16.73 9.35
C GLY A 709 47.83 -17.38 10.28
N ARG A 710 47.97 -17.18 11.61
CA ARG A 710 46.99 -17.57 12.63
C ARG A 710 46.42 -16.35 13.31
N ILE A 711 45.14 -16.40 13.62
CA ILE A 711 44.45 -15.33 14.31
C ILE A 711 44.47 -15.58 15.82
N TYR A 712 44.99 -14.62 16.55
CA TYR A 712 44.98 -14.57 18.01
C TYR A 712 44.15 -13.42 18.50
N ASN A 713 43.63 -13.51 19.72
CA ASN A 713 42.83 -12.46 20.36
C ASN A 713 43.57 -11.87 21.55
N VAL A 714 43.75 -10.55 21.53
CA VAL A 714 44.15 -9.77 22.68
C VAL A 714 42.89 -9.20 23.31
N LYS A 715 42.63 -9.49 24.59
CA LYS A 715 41.44 -9.06 25.32
C LYS A 715 41.81 -7.92 26.26
N ILE A 716 41.00 -6.87 26.32
CA ILE A 716 41.29 -5.70 27.15
C ILE A 716 40.04 -5.30 27.94
N ILE A 717 40.20 -5.10 29.25
CA ILE A 717 39.20 -4.53 30.13
C ILE A 717 39.75 -3.18 30.59
N SER A 718 39.07 -2.09 30.33
CA SER A 718 39.53 -0.75 30.70
C SER A 718 38.37 0.23 30.86
N ASN A 719 38.47 1.12 31.86
CA ASN A 719 37.60 2.26 32.04
C ASN A 719 38.01 3.49 31.18
N SER A 720 39.06 3.31 30.36
CA SER A 720 39.46 4.31 29.35
C SER A 720 38.98 3.96 27.97
N THR A 721 38.69 4.96 27.16
CA THR A 721 38.40 4.77 25.72
C THR A 721 39.69 4.37 25.00
N ILE A 722 39.70 3.19 24.40
CA ILE A 722 40.79 2.74 23.54
C ILE A 722 40.59 3.37 22.16
N LEU A 723 41.46 4.31 21.79
CA LEU A 723 41.41 5.04 20.51
C LEU A 723 42.10 4.25 19.39
N SER A 724 43.18 3.53 19.69
CA SER A 724 43.90 2.67 18.75
C SER A 724 44.52 1.48 19.43
N PHE A 725 44.65 0.39 18.67
CA PHE A 725 45.37 -0.83 19.03
C PHE A 725 46.24 -1.26 17.87
N ALA A 726 47.49 -1.60 18.11
CA ALA A 726 48.40 -2.15 17.13
C ALA A 726 49.27 -3.24 17.75
N TYR A 727 49.59 -4.28 16.99
CA TYR A 727 50.55 -5.31 17.32
C TYR A 727 51.67 -5.33 16.27
N GLU A 728 52.91 -5.22 16.71
CA GLU A 728 54.09 -5.22 15.86
C GLU A 728 54.75 -6.61 15.87
N ASN A 729 54.51 -7.39 14.83
CA ASN A 729 54.94 -8.80 14.71
C ASN A 729 56.46 -9.01 14.88
N ASN A 730 57.30 -8.09 14.36
CA ASN A 730 58.75 -8.26 14.36
C ASN A 730 59.40 -7.91 15.72
N SER A 731 58.71 -7.19 16.54
CA SER A 731 59.22 -6.68 17.82
C SER A 731 58.45 -7.16 19.04
N TYR A 732 57.39 -7.95 18.84
CA TYR A 732 56.50 -8.42 19.92
C TYR A 732 55.97 -7.28 20.78
N ILE A 733 55.56 -6.17 20.16
CA ILE A 733 55.08 -4.97 20.83
C ILE A 733 53.59 -4.79 20.64
N ILE A 734 52.86 -4.51 21.73
CA ILE A 734 51.50 -4.03 21.69
C ILE A 734 51.50 -2.53 21.97
N ARG A 735 50.85 -1.74 21.07
CA ARG A 735 50.62 -0.30 21.30
C ARG A 735 49.15 -0.01 21.45
N LEU A 736 48.81 0.77 22.45
CA LEU A 736 47.48 1.26 22.73
C LEU A 736 47.50 2.77 22.85
N THR A 737 46.62 3.47 22.13
CA THR A 737 46.30 4.85 22.48
C THR A 737 44.99 4.85 23.26
N ILE A 738 45.00 5.39 24.46
CA ILE A 738 43.87 5.44 25.38
C ILE A 738 43.54 6.87 25.75
N ASN A 739 42.30 7.15 26.10
CA ASN A 739 41.85 8.45 26.58
C ASN A 739 40.83 8.30 27.71
N GLY A 740 40.90 9.16 28.71
CA GLY A 740 39.92 9.19 29.80
C GLY A 740 39.73 10.59 30.38
N PRO A 741 38.72 10.80 31.23
CA PRO A 741 38.44 12.09 31.85
C PRO A 741 39.56 12.57 32.73
N ASN A 742 40.11 13.76 32.48
CA ASN A 742 41.19 14.33 33.30
C ASN A 742 40.87 14.33 34.80
N GLN A 743 41.89 14.12 35.64
CA GLN A 743 41.79 14.08 37.10
C GLN A 743 41.07 12.85 37.69
N THR A 744 40.83 11.83 36.89
CA THR A 744 40.35 10.53 37.34
C THR A 744 41.45 9.47 37.16
N TYR A 745 41.23 8.24 37.65
CA TYR A 745 42.17 7.15 37.49
C TYR A 745 41.65 6.11 36.49
N GLY A 746 42.55 5.72 35.58
CA GLY A 746 42.34 4.64 34.63
C GLY A 746 42.96 3.34 35.07
N PHE A 747 42.45 2.25 34.58
CA PHE A 747 43.08 0.95 34.63
C PHE A 747 43.01 0.22 33.30
N CYS A 748 43.92 -0.67 33.05
CA CYS A 748 43.86 -1.67 32.00
C CYS A 748 44.20 -3.04 32.57
N ARG A 749 43.36 -4.04 32.25
CA ARG A 749 43.65 -5.46 32.37
C ARG A 749 43.73 -6.02 30.97
N ILE A 750 44.88 -6.54 30.56
CA ILE A 750 45.13 -6.99 29.18
C ILE A 750 45.51 -8.46 29.21
N CYS A 751 44.77 -9.30 28.48
CA CYS A 751 45.09 -10.71 28.30
C CYS A 751 45.77 -10.92 26.94
N VAL A 752 46.98 -11.41 26.96
CA VAL A 752 47.81 -11.65 25.77
C VAL A 752 48.20 -13.13 25.70
N PRO A 753 47.88 -13.84 24.60
CA PRO A 753 48.35 -15.21 24.40
C PRO A 753 49.88 -15.32 24.43
N HIS A 754 50.43 -16.41 25.01
CA HIS A 754 51.89 -16.64 25.09
C HIS A 754 52.57 -16.56 23.72
N THR A 755 51.90 -16.97 22.64
CA THR A 755 52.45 -16.94 21.27
C THR A 755 52.81 -15.53 20.81
N LEU A 756 52.11 -14.52 21.35
CA LEU A 756 52.29 -13.13 20.91
C LEU A 756 53.33 -12.37 21.72
N MET A 757 53.78 -12.90 22.88
CA MET A 757 54.72 -12.21 23.73
C MET A 757 55.55 -13.19 24.57
N GLU A 758 56.85 -12.91 24.71
CA GLU A 758 57.81 -13.65 25.58
C GLU A 758 57.49 -13.47 27.09
N PRO A 759 58.08 -14.31 27.99
CA PRO A 759 57.75 -14.30 29.43
C PRO A 759 58.02 -13.01 30.16
N GLU A 760 59.10 -12.31 29.83
CA GLU A 760 59.48 -11.06 30.50
C GLU A 760 58.81 -9.87 29.83
N ILE A 761 57.92 -9.17 30.53
CA ILE A 761 57.12 -8.11 30.01
C ILE A 761 57.47 -6.80 30.72
N SER A 762 57.57 -5.71 29.93
CA SER A 762 57.64 -4.34 30.47
C SER A 762 56.50 -3.49 29.90
N VAL A 763 55.90 -2.66 30.75
CA VAL A 763 54.88 -1.69 30.41
C VAL A 763 55.49 -0.29 30.43
N LEU A 764 55.31 0.44 29.33
CA LEU A 764 55.74 1.82 29.16
C LEU A 764 54.49 2.68 28.99
N ILE A 765 54.39 3.81 29.69
CA ILE A 765 53.29 4.76 29.56
C ILE A 765 53.90 6.13 29.22
N ASP A 766 53.43 6.73 28.13
CA ASP A 766 53.78 8.08 27.74
C ASP A 766 52.96 9.09 28.57
N ASP A 767 53.64 10.01 29.26
CA ASP A 767 53.03 11.15 29.94
C ASP A 767 52.78 12.37 29.03
N GLY A 768 52.92 12.17 27.68
CA GLY A 768 52.84 13.20 26.64
C GLY A 768 54.17 13.83 26.29
N LEU A 769 55.27 13.49 26.98
CA LEU A 769 56.61 14.04 26.75
C LEU A 769 57.72 12.98 26.69
N THR A 770 57.61 11.89 27.47
CA THR A 770 58.62 10.82 27.55
C THR A 770 57.94 9.49 27.89
N GLU A 771 58.39 8.40 27.24
CA GLU A 771 58.02 7.06 27.67
C GLU A 771 58.73 6.72 28.96
N ILE A 772 57.95 6.38 30.02
CA ILE A 772 58.48 6.02 31.33
C ILE A 772 58.19 4.54 31.57
N LEU A 773 59.19 3.78 31.94
CA LEU A 773 59.03 2.41 32.42
C LEU A 773 58.13 2.42 33.66
N TYR A 774 56.96 1.82 33.54
CA TYR A 774 55.97 1.78 34.60
C TYR A 774 56.25 0.59 35.53
N SER A 775 56.56 0.85 36.74
CA SER A 775 56.96 -0.18 37.73
C SER A 775 55.76 -0.74 38.54
N ASN A 776 54.55 -0.24 38.31
CA ASN A 776 53.40 -0.56 39.17
C ASN A 776 52.33 -1.35 38.37
N TYR A 777 52.75 -2.48 37.80
CA TYR A 777 51.89 -3.44 37.14
C TYR A 777 52.04 -4.82 37.75
N SER A 778 50.99 -5.66 37.58
CA SER A 778 51.01 -7.07 37.97
C SER A 778 50.77 -7.95 36.75
N VAL A 779 51.35 -9.16 36.77
CA VAL A 779 51.17 -10.17 35.73
C VAL A 779 50.68 -11.46 36.37
N TYR A 780 49.57 -11.99 35.88
CA TYR A 780 49.13 -13.34 36.19
C TYR A 780 49.28 -14.21 34.94
N ASP A 781 49.79 -15.42 35.06
CA ASP A 781 50.10 -16.35 33.99
C ASP A 781 49.41 -17.69 34.25
N ASP A 782 48.58 -18.17 33.34
CA ASP A 782 47.86 -19.44 33.44
C ASP A 782 48.49 -20.57 32.62
N GLY A 783 49.66 -20.32 32.00
CA GLY A 783 50.36 -21.26 31.12
C GLY A 783 49.95 -21.18 29.64
N PHE A 784 48.92 -20.41 29.29
CA PHE A 784 48.46 -20.19 27.91
C PHE A 784 48.41 -18.71 27.53
N SER A 785 48.02 -17.87 28.48
CA SER A 785 47.89 -16.41 28.35
C SER A 785 48.40 -15.67 29.56
N ARG A 786 48.74 -14.41 29.39
CA ARG A 786 49.18 -13.52 30.46
C ARG A 786 48.20 -12.36 30.62
N TRP A 787 47.73 -12.14 31.85
CA TRP A 787 46.95 -10.98 32.25
C TRP A 787 47.84 -9.95 32.89
N ILE A 788 47.94 -8.78 32.24
CA ILE A 788 48.75 -7.66 32.68
C ILE A 788 47.79 -6.60 33.22
N TYR A 789 47.89 -6.28 34.50
CA TYR A 789 47.06 -5.24 35.12
C TYR A 789 47.94 -4.06 35.56
N PHE A 790 47.49 -2.84 35.24
CA PHE A 790 48.11 -1.59 35.66
C PHE A 790 47.09 -0.47 35.77
N THR A 791 47.40 0.56 36.58
CA THR A 791 46.58 1.76 36.80
C THR A 791 47.39 3.01 36.48
N TYR A 792 46.71 4.06 35.98
CA TYR A 792 47.34 5.33 35.60
C TYR A 792 46.37 6.49 35.84
N GLN A 793 46.90 7.72 35.84
CA GLN A 793 46.06 8.91 35.91
C GLN A 793 45.50 9.18 34.50
N HIS A 794 44.17 9.41 34.36
CA HIS A 794 43.58 9.64 33.08
C HIS A 794 44.09 10.91 32.38
N SER A 795 44.48 10.73 31.15
CA SER A 795 44.68 11.72 30.09
C SER A 795 44.70 10.96 28.75
N THR A 796 45.20 11.54 27.67
CA THR A 796 45.52 10.75 26.47
C THR A 796 46.91 10.18 26.64
N HIS A 797 47.02 8.86 26.68
CA HIS A 797 48.29 8.14 26.84
C HIS A 797 48.53 7.20 25.66
N GLU A 798 49.79 7.04 25.28
CA GLU A 798 50.27 5.89 24.52
C GLU A 798 50.85 4.87 25.52
N ILE A 799 50.30 3.65 25.50
CA ILE A 799 50.77 2.53 26.29
C ILE A 799 51.48 1.57 25.36
N VAL A 800 52.70 1.21 25.71
CA VAL A 800 53.53 0.27 24.96
C VAL A 800 53.88 -0.90 25.87
N ILE A 801 53.48 -2.12 25.44
CA ILE A 801 53.81 -3.35 26.14
C ILE A 801 54.84 -4.09 25.30
N VAL A 802 56.02 -4.32 25.84
CA VAL A 802 57.12 -4.98 25.15
C VAL A 802 57.50 -6.28 25.87
N SER A 803 57.87 -7.31 25.10
CA SER A 803 58.51 -8.49 25.68
C SER A 803 60.04 -8.33 25.66
N GLU A 804 60.69 -8.52 26.81
CA GLU A 804 62.14 -8.40 26.93
C GLU A 804 62.85 -9.67 26.41
N PHE A 805 63.17 -9.71 25.14
CA PHE A 805 64.22 -10.60 24.60
C PHE A 805 65.38 -9.79 24.00
N TRP A 806 65.60 -8.55 24.52
CA TRP A 806 66.69 -7.71 24.01
C TRP A 806 67.73 -7.49 25.11
N PRO A 807 68.98 -7.74 24.86
CA PRO A 807 69.99 -7.35 25.82
C PRO A 807 69.95 -5.85 26.05
N VAL A 808 70.24 -5.40 27.28
CA VAL A 808 70.10 -4.01 27.77
C VAL A 808 70.71 -2.91 26.88
N ILE A 809 71.47 -3.27 25.84
CA ILE A 809 72.08 -2.40 24.85
C ILE A 809 71.06 -1.91 23.82
N SER A 810 70.03 -2.65 23.48
CA SER A 810 69.05 -2.23 22.50
C SER A 810 67.92 -1.36 23.05
N LEU A 811 67.57 -1.51 24.34
CA LEU A 811 66.67 -0.59 25.03
C LEU A 811 67.24 0.84 25.07
N SER A 812 68.56 0.95 25.28
CA SER A 812 69.28 2.24 25.21
C SER A 812 69.28 2.84 23.80
N ILE A 813 69.30 2.02 22.76
CA ILE A 813 69.23 2.48 21.36
C ILE A 813 67.81 2.86 20.94
N LEU A 814 66.78 2.17 21.43
CA LEU A 814 65.39 2.53 21.17
C LEU A 814 65.00 3.83 21.89
N ILE A 815 65.45 4.01 23.12
CA ILE A 815 65.30 5.27 23.88
C ILE A 815 66.03 6.43 23.19
N ILE A 816 67.21 6.19 22.65
CA ILE A 816 67.98 7.22 21.91
C ILE A 816 67.34 7.51 20.55
N ALA A 817 66.77 6.53 19.86
CA ALA A 817 66.07 6.73 18.57
C ALA A 817 64.74 7.49 18.75
N THR A 818 63.98 7.21 19.80
CA THR A 818 62.79 7.96 20.15
C THR A 818 63.12 9.38 20.61
N PHE A 819 64.21 9.58 21.35
CA PHE A 819 64.70 10.92 21.69
C PHE A 819 65.11 11.73 20.44
N LEU A 820 65.78 11.11 19.49
CA LEU A 820 66.14 11.75 18.20
C LEU A 820 64.90 12.08 17.34
N LEU A 821 63.91 11.22 17.30
CA LEU A 821 62.64 11.47 16.58
C LEU A 821 61.80 12.57 17.26
N ALA A 822 61.79 12.64 18.60
CA ALA A 822 61.14 13.72 19.35
C ALA A 822 61.85 15.07 19.17
N MET A 823 63.21 15.05 19.15
CA MET A 823 63.97 16.26 18.82
C MET A 823 63.76 16.73 17.38
N LEU A 824 63.67 15.83 16.40
CA LEU A 824 63.37 16.17 14.99
C LEU A 824 61.96 16.68 14.79
N ARG A 825 60.97 16.29 15.62
CA ARG A 825 59.63 16.86 15.65
C ARG A 825 59.54 18.23 16.32
N LYS A 826 60.46 18.59 17.19
CA LYS A 826 60.57 19.95 17.77
C LYS A 826 61.30 20.95 16.89
N LEU A 827 62.01 20.51 15.86
CA LEU A 827 62.69 21.34 14.84
C LEU A 827 61.88 21.51 13.54
N LYS A 828 60.69 20.99 13.45
CA LYS A 828 59.69 21.38 12.49
C LYS A 828 58.52 22.09 13.20
#